data_f826a9e182f103759a85cd5dddef96d9
#
_entry.id   f826a9e182f103759a85cd5dddef96d9
#
_cell.length_a   1.000
_cell.length_b   1.000
_cell.length_c   1.000
_cell.angle_alpha   90.00
_cell.angle_beta   90.00
_cell.angle_gamma   90.00
#
_symmetry.space_group_name_H-M   'P 1'
#
loop_
_entity.id
_entity.type
_entity.pdbx_description
1 polymer ?
#
loop_
_entity_poly.entity_id
_entity_poly.type
_entity_poly.pdbx_seq_one_letter_code
_entity_poly.pdbx_strand_id
1 'polypeptide(L)'
;MEKKIKKRLKFKPKINIKRKNLNQIDILLILGGLILTIMSYITFGKEITFALILGLAFIYGIIYVLRKLQNRKHGKIMIRVLLIGILTLVITTMAGSIMFFTYIKLTADEKFVESKLDTTETSIIYDKDGNVIKKIGAERREKVTYDQLPQVLVDAVVATEDSRFFIHNGFDAPRFLKASLGQVIGRRGAGGASTLSMQVVKNTFTNAKADRGLKGIVRKFSDIYLAIFKLEKKYTKVAILEYYVNNHYLGGNIYGVQEASKAYFNKDVKDLTLSEAAIIAGMFKSPSYYAPIRNPKNATLRRSQVLYLMERHGYITSAERKAANEIPVESLTSSGSEAADEYQGYIDTVAEELMRLYKVDPYTTPLLVYTNMDRSKQDGVNKVFNGETYTWKDDAIQSGVAVLNSETGAIEAIGAGRKVKNYRNGIKSFNFATQIKRQPGSTAKPLFDYGPGIEYNNWSTYQLFNDEPYSYSNGKSIKNWDGGYFGLITLRRALSASRNIPALKAFQQVDNSKIKKFVTSLGIKPEIDANGRLHEAHAIGAFTGVNPVQMAGAYAAFSNGGYYNEPFTVKSFTYRTGQKTVEHKAKKTRVMSDATAFMIASVLQDVQLTGGMPHNVAAKTGTTNFDDITMDKYNMPGDAIRDSWVVGFSNKTTIGMWYGYSEIKDGILRNLPATIAKDKLFNALVASGAMEKNRTPFVQPDSVVKLPIAVGSNPPAIANSGEAVYEYFKKDYQPKADARPTIVAKP
;
A
#
# COMPACT_ATOMS: atom_id res chain seq x y z
N MET A 1 26.62 -56.05 2.81
CA MET A 1 27.16 -54.91 3.58
C MET A 1 26.52 -54.76 4.97
N GLU A 2 25.40 -55.41 5.23
CA GLU A 2 24.70 -55.34 6.54
C GLU A 2 25.33 -56.16 7.69
N LYS A 3 26.13 -57.14 7.40
CA LYS A 3 26.74 -58.00 8.44
C LYS A 3 27.98 -57.41 9.14
N LYS A 4 28.55 -56.28 8.67
CA LYS A 4 29.75 -55.66 9.28
C LYS A 4 29.45 -54.55 10.30
N ILE A 5 28.23 -54.06 10.41
CA ILE A 5 27.84 -52.98 11.33
C ILE A 5 27.37 -53.51 12.69
N LYS A 6 26.96 -54.78 12.82
CA LYS A 6 26.45 -55.35 14.07
C LYS A 6 27.54 -55.76 15.08
N LYS A 7 28.83 -55.62 14.77
CA LYS A 7 29.92 -56.11 15.61
C LYS A 7 30.69 -55.06 16.45
N ARG A 8 30.27 -53.76 16.41
CA ARG A 8 30.98 -52.66 17.10
C ARG A 8 30.23 -51.95 18.22
N LEU A 9 29.08 -52.43 18.67
CA LEU A 9 28.32 -51.81 19.77
C LEU A 9 28.02 -52.83 20.88
N LYS A 10 29.07 -53.48 21.40
CA LYS A 10 29.03 -54.15 22.71
C LYS A 10 29.96 -53.44 23.66
N PHE A 11 29.70 -52.17 23.97
CA PHE A 11 30.23 -51.50 25.15
C PHE A 11 29.18 -51.67 26.26
N LYS A 12 29.35 -52.63 27.18
CA LYS A 12 28.62 -52.69 28.44
C LYS A 12 29.44 -51.89 29.44
N PRO A 13 29.07 -50.68 29.84
CA PRO A 13 29.70 -50.07 31.00
C PRO A 13 29.21 -50.83 32.24
N LYS A 14 30.15 -51.50 32.97
CA LYS A 14 29.86 -51.89 34.33
C LYS A 14 29.78 -50.65 35.20
N ILE A 15 28.58 -50.10 35.36
CA ILE A 15 28.30 -49.02 36.31
C ILE A 15 28.24 -49.72 37.70
N ASN A 16 29.28 -49.56 38.47
CA ASN A 16 29.34 -49.99 39.83
C ASN A 16 28.66 -48.89 40.69
N ILE A 17 27.36 -48.98 40.89
CA ILE A 17 26.57 -48.05 41.72
C ILE A 17 26.79 -48.44 43.16
N LYS A 18 27.86 -47.90 43.85
CA LYS A 18 27.86 -47.82 45.27
C LYS A 18 26.63 -47.08 45.78
N ARG A 19 25.75 -47.76 46.52
CA ARG A 19 24.59 -47.14 47.19
C ARG A 19 25.09 -46.04 48.15
N LYS A 20 25.07 -44.77 47.67
CA LYS A 20 25.13 -43.60 48.54
C LYS A 20 23.68 -43.20 48.79
N ASN A 21 23.29 -43.00 50.05
CA ASN A 21 21.98 -42.54 50.44
C ASN A 21 21.62 -41.27 49.64
N LEU A 22 20.54 -41.34 48.85
CA LEU A 22 19.93 -40.19 48.15
C LEU A 22 19.42 -39.19 49.18
N ASN A 23 19.86 -37.95 49.10
CA ASN A 23 19.40 -36.90 50.00
C ASN A 23 17.94 -36.53 49.64
N GLN A 24 17.12 -36.07 50.60
CA GLN A 24 15.72 -35.70 50.35
C GLN A 24 15.53 -34.77 49.14
N ILE A 25 16.49 -33.88 48.89
CA ILE A 25 16.52 -32.99 47.73
C ILE A 25 16.68 -33.76 46.41
N ASP A 26 17.48 -34.83 46.38
CA ASP A 26 17.67 -35.66 45.16
C ASP A 26 16.37 -36.42 44.82
N ILE A 27 15.67 -36.90 45.86
CA ILE A 27 14.37 -37.56 45.67
C ILE A 27 13.32 -36.61 45.14
N LEU A 28 13.26 -35.37 45.66
CA LEU A 28 12.33 -34.32 45.16
C LEU A 28 12.65 -33.91 43.73
N LEU A 29 13.93 -33.76 43.35
CA LEU A 29 14.35 -33.44 42.00
C LEU A 29 14.03 -34.56 41.00
N ILE A 30 14.23 -35.82 41.39
CA ILE A 30 13.86 -36.97 40.55
C ILE A 30 12.35 -37.08 40.37
N LEU A 31 11.58 -36.94 41.47
CA LEU A 31 10.11 -36.97 41.40
C LEU A 31 9.56 -35.81 40.57
N GLY A 32 10.04 -34.57 40.77
CA GLY A 32 9.66 -33.40 39.99
C GLY A 32 10.01 -33.56 38.51
N GLY A 33 11.21 -34.07 38.21
CA GLY A 33 11.64 -34.37 36.84
C GLY A 33 10.77 -35.45 36.18
N LEU A 34 10.38 -36.48 36.94
CA LEU A 34 9.52 -37.55 36.42
C LEU A 34 8.11 -37.04 36.10
N ILE A 35 7.53 -36.23 36.98
CA ILE A 35 6.21 -35.60 36.77
C ILE A 35 6.26 -34.71 35.52
N LEU A 36 7.28 -33.87 35.38
CA LEU A 36 7.46 -33.01 34.22
C LEU A 36 7.64 -33.79 32.92
N THR A 37 8.35 -34.91 32.98
CA THR A 37 8.57 -35.82 31.84
C THR A 37 7.28 -36.48 31.41
N ILE A 38 6.44 -36.95 32.34
CA ILE A 38 5.14 -37.57 32.09
C ILE A 38 4.20 -36.53 31.51
N MET A 39 4.13 -35.33 32.08
CA MET A 39 3.30 -34.23 31.55
C MET A 39 3.74 -33.83 30.15
N SER A 40 5.03 -33.72 29.89
CA SER A 40 5.57 -33.42 28.56
C SER A 40 5.24 -34.51 27.54
N TYR A 41 5.32 -35.78 27.94
CA TYR A 41 5.00 -36.93 27.08
C TYR A 41 3.49 -36.90 26.66
N ILE A 42 2.60 -36.67 27.64
CA ILE A 42 1.16 -36.60 27.39
C ILE A 42 0.82 -35.41 26.51
N THR A 43 1.51 -34.27 26.69
CA THR A 43 1.16 -33.01 26.00
C THR A 43 1.82 -32.87 24.64
N PHE A 44 3.06 -33.33 24.48
CA PHE A 44 3.90 -32.99 23.30
C PHE A 44 4.53 -34.19 22.57
N GLY A 45 4.36 -35.43 23.09
CA GLY A 45 4.89 -36.65 22.46
C GLY A 45 6.40 -36.85 22.66
N LYS A 46 6.93 -37.88 22.00
CA LYS A 46 8.31 -38.44 22.27
C LYS A 46 9.45 -37.44 22.04
N GLU A 47 9.37 -36.59 21.04
CA GLU A 47 10.53 -35.77 20.62
C GLU A 47 10.81 -34.61 21.58
N ILE A 48 9.80 -33.91 22.05
CA ILE A 48 9.96 -32.82 23.03
C ILE A 48 10.30 -33.39 24.42
N THR A 49 9.71 -34.54 24.76
CA THR A 49 10.04 -35.25 26.00
C THR A 49 11.50 -35.66 26.05
N PHE A 50 12.09 -36.11 24.93
CA PHE A 50 13.51 -36.46 24.85
C PHE A 50 14.42 -35.25 25.09
N ALA A 51 14.09 -34.09 24.50
CA ALA A 51 14.82 -32.84 24.75
C ALA A 51 14.74 -32.39 26.22
N LEU A 52 13.58 -32.58 26.84
CA LEU A 52 13.34 -32.29 28.26
C LEU A 52 14.23 -33.23 29.18
N ILE A 53 14.29 -34.51 28.85
CA ILE A 53 15.14 -35.47 29.57
C ILE A 53 16.63 -35.09 29.48
N LEU A 54 17.10 -34.70 28.27
CA LEU A 54 18.46 -34.21 28.08
C LEU A 54 18.74 -32.92 28.88
N GLY A 55 17.79 -31.98 28.91
CA GLY A 55 17.89 -30.77 29.72
C GLY A 55 17.97 -31.06 31.23
N LEU A 56 17.14 -31.97 31.75
CA LEU A 56 17.17 -32.41 33.14
C LEU A 56 18.46 -33.14 33.49
N ALA A 57 18.98 -34.00 32.60
CA ALA A 57 20.26 -34.67 32.77
C ALA A 57 21.44 -33.69 32.81
N PHE A 58 21.42 -32.65 31.96
CA PHE A 58 22.41 -31.58 31.95
C PHE A 58 22.41 -30.78 33.26
N ILE A 59 21.23 -30.41 33.75
CA ILE A 59 21.04 -29.71 35.02
C ILE A 59 21.54 -30.55 36.18
N TYR A 60 21.23 -31.86 36.22
CA TYR A 60 21.71 -32.78 37.23
C TYR A 60 23.23 -32.88 37.20
N GLY A 61 23.84 -32.92 35.99
CA GLY A 61 25.29 -32.87 35.80
C GLY A 61 25.93 -31.61 36.39
N ILE A 62 25.34 -30.43 36.17
CA ILE A 62 25.79 -29.16 36.75
C ILE A 62 25.70 -29.20 38.29
N ILE A 63 24.58 -29.66 38.85
CA ILE A 63 24.37 -29.79 40.29
C ILE A 63 25.42 -30.74 40.90
N TYR A 64 25.71 -31.84 40.22
CA TYR A 64 26.74 -32.80 40.65
C TYR A 64 28.15 -32.19 40.68
N VAL A 65 28.53 -31.45 39.62
CA VAL A 65 29.83 -30.75 39.54
C VAL A 65 29.96 -29.69 40.62
N LEU A 66 28.93 -28.91 40.85
CA LEU A 66 28.92 -27.85 41.88
C LEU A 66 28.99 -28.43 43.31
N ARG A 67 28.35 -29.59 43.58
CA ARG A 67 28.49 -30.31 44.84
C ARG A 67 29.93 -30.83 45.07
N LYS A 68 30.62 -31.23 44.00
CA LYS A 68 32.03 -31.67 44.08
C LYS A 68 33.01 -30.54 44.40
N LEU A 69 32.66 -29.30 43.98
CA LEU A 69 33.43 -28.09 44.26
C LEU A 69 33.19 -27.53 45.69
N GLN A 70 32.22 -28.05 46.44
CA GLN A 70 31.76 -27.57 47.76
C GLN A 70 32.73 -27.89 48.93
N ASN A 71 33.83 -28.59 48.71
CA ASN A 71 34.76 -29.01 49.75
C ASN A 71 35.80 -27.96 50.20
N ARG A 72 35.70 -26.69 49.76
CA ARG A 72 36.54 -25.55 50.19
C ARG A 72 35.79 -24.64 51.16
N LYS A 73 36.42 -24.30 52.32
CA LYS A 73 35.82 -23.74 53.54
C LYS A 73 35.06 -22.39 53.44
N HIS A 74 35.23 -21.55 52.42
CA HIS A 74 34.70 -20.19 52.35
C HIS A 74 33.68 -19.89 51.23
N GLY A 75 33.25 -20.90 50.45
CA GLY A 75 32.31 -20.71 49.35
C GLY A 75 30.89 -21.27 49.60
N LYS A 76 30.64 -21.86 50.78
CA LYS A 76 29.45 -22.71 50.98
C LYS A 76 28.10 -22.01 50.88
N ILE A 77 27.98 -20.78 51.35
CA ILE A 77 26.71 -20.04 51.32
C ILE A 77 26.46 -19.46 49.93
N MET A 78 27.47 -18.86 49.32
CA MET A 78 27.37 -18.23 48.00
C MET A 78 27.06 -19.28 46.91
N ILE A 79 27.68 -20.46 46.99
CA ILE A 79 27.40 -21.57 46.05
C ILE A 79 25.97 -22.12 46.25
N ARG A 80 25.45 -22.19 47.47
CA ARG A 80 24.05 -22.60 47.75
C ARG A 80 23.06 -21.60 47.19
N VAL A 81 23.27 -20.27 47.39
CA VAL A 81 22.42 -19.22 46.86
C VAL A 81 22.43 -19.22 45.32
N LEU A 82 23.59 -19.38 44.71
CA LEU A 82 23.74 -19.49 43.24
C LEU A 82 22.99 -20.72 42.70
N LEU A 83 23.13 -21.88 43.37
CA LEU A 83 22.45 -23.12 43.00
C LEU A 83 20.93 -23.00 43.10
N ILE A 84 20.41 -22.40 44.17
CA ILE A 84 18.97 -22.15 44.36
C ILE A 84 18.49 -21.16 43.28
N GLY A 85 19.25 -20.10 42.99
CA GLY A 85 18.93 -19.14 41.93
C GLY A 85 18.86 -19.79 40.54
N ILE A 86 19.86 -20.62 40.19
CA ILE A 86 19.87 -21.35 38.90
C ILE A 86 18.69 -22.34 38.85
N LEU A 87 18.43 -23.09 39.93
CA LEU A 87 17.33 -24.03 39.97
C LEU A 87 15.96 -23.32 39.84
N THR A 88 15.78 -22.22 40.55
CA THR A 88 14.55 -21.40 40.43
C THR A 88 14.39 -20.86 39.02
N LEU A 89 15.46 -20.34 38.42
CA LEU A 89 15.43 -19.84 37.02
C LEU A 89 15.03 -20.95 36.04
N VAL A 90 15.58 -22.14 36.23
CA VAL A 90 15.27 -23.30 35.37
C VAL A 90 13.82 -23.74 35.55
N ILE A 91 13.33 -23.86 36.78
CA ILE A 91 11.97 -24.28 37.06
C ILE A 91 10.98 -23.24 36.51
N THR A 92 11.21 -21.94 36.71
CA THR A 92 10.36 -20.87 36.19
C THR A 92 10.39 -20.84 34.66
N THR A 93 11.55 -21.04 34.03
CA THR A 93 11.67 -21.10 32.56
C THR A 93 10.94 -22.33 32.01
N MET A 94 11.05 -23.48 32.66
CA MET A 94 10.34 -24.71 32.27
C MET A 94 8.82 -24.54 32.44
N ALA A 95 8.36 -24.05 33.58
CA ALA A 95 6.94 -23.78 33.82
C ALA A 95 6.38 -22.78 32.81
N GLY A 96 7.08 -21.69 32.56
CA GLY A 96 6.73 -20.70 31.55
C GLY A 96 6.67 -21.30 30.14
N SER A 97 7.62 -22.18 29.79
CA SER A 97 7.60 -22.87 28.49
C SER A 97 6.41 -23.80 28.35
N ILE A 98 6.08 -24.58 29.39
CA ILE A 98 4.93 -25.49 29.39
C ILE A 98 3.63 -24.68 29.25
N MET A 99 3.47 -23.61 30.01
CA MET A 99 2.31 -22.71 29.88
C MET A 99 2.20 -22.11 28.48
N PHE A 100 3.32 -21.66 27.93
CA PHE A 100 3.36 -21.10 26.59
C PHE A 100 2.96 -22.11 25.51
N PHE A 101 3.54 -23.32 25.52
CA PHE A 101 3.20 -24.35 24.55
C PHE A 101 1.77 -24.89 24.71
N THR A 102 1.27 -24.97 25.95
CA THR A 102 -0.14 -25.33 26.21
C THR A 102 -1.07 -24.26 25.64
N TYR A 103 -0.76 -23.00 25.87
CA TYR A 103 -1.51 -21.88 25.27
C TYR A 103 -1.49 -21.95 23.73
N ILE A 104 -0.30 -22.20 23.13
CA ILE A 104 -0.19 -22.37 21.66
C ILE A 104 -1.08 -23.52 21.19
N LYS A 105 -1.04 -24.68 21.84
CA LYS A 105 -1.86 -25.84 21.48
C LYS A 105 -3.35 -25.50 21.49
N LEU A 106 -3.85 -24.98 22.60
CA LEU A 106 -5.27 -24.69 22.78
C LEU A 106 -5.75 -23.65 21.73
N THR A 107 -4.99 -22.56 21.54
CA THR A 107 -5.38 -21.50 20.63
C THR A 107 -5.16 -21.83 19.14
N ALA A 108 -4.24 -22.75 18.82
CA ALA A 108 -3.97 -23.17 17.46
C ALA A 108 -4.94 -24.26 16.99
N ASP A 109 -5.30 -25.20 17.86
CA ASP A 109 -6.23 -26.30 17.54
C ASP A 109 -7.60 -25.75 17.06
N GLU A 110 -8.10 -24.69 17.68
CA GLU A 110 -9.34 -24.02 17.26
C GLU A 110 -9.26 -23.40 15.86
N LYS A 111 -8.06 -23.06 15.38
CA LYS A 111 -7.84 -22.44 14.07
C LYS A 111 -7.78 -23.47 12.93
N PHE A 112 -7.47 -24.72 13.23
CA PHE A 112 -7.33 -25.77 12.23
C PHE A 112 -8.69 -26.30 11.80
N VAL A 113 -9.29 -25.63 10.82
CA VAL A 113 -10.57 -26.02 10.20
C VAL A 113 -10.26 -26.53 8.79
N GLU A 114 -10.37 -27.84 8.59
CA GLU A 114 -9.96 -28.53 7.34
C GLU A 114 -10.69 -28.02 6.10
N SER A 115 -11.97 -27.69 6.21
CA SER A 115 -12.73 -27.12 5.10
C SER A 115 -12.09 -25.86 4.52
N LYS A 116 -11.20 -25.19 5.25
CA LYS A 116 -10.44 -24.03 4.74
C LYS A 116 -9.35 -24.40 3.73
N LEU A 117 -8.89 -25.64 3.69
CA LEU A 117 -7.93 -26.08 2.66
C LEU A 117 -8.61 -26.21 1.29
N ASP A 118 -9.89 -26.55 1.27
CA ASP A 118 -10.68 -26.77 0.06
C ASP A 118 -11.69 -25.66 -0.23
N THR A 119 -11.63 -24.52 0.50
CA THR A 119 -12.65 -23.47 0.34
C THR A 119 -12.67 -22.90 -1.07
N THR A 120 -13.79 -23.16 -1.73
CA THR A 120 -14.27 -22.48 -2.94
C THR A 120 -15.04 -21.19 -2.61
N GLU A 121 -15.05 -20.77 -1.33
CA GLU A 121 -15.77 -19.56 -0.93
C GLU A 121 -15.13 -18.31 -1.51
N THR A 122 -15.95 -17.51 -2.19
CA THR A 122 -15.56 -16.30 -2.87
C THR A 122 -15.83 -15.07 -2.01
N SER A 123 -15.01 -14.04 -2.17
CA SER A 123 -15.42 -12.71 -1.76
C SER A 123 -16.44 -12.14 -2.74
N ILE A 124 -17.43 -11.43 -2.21
CA ILE A 124 -18.43 -10.73 -3.01
C ILE A 124 -18.29 -9.23 -2.71
N ILE A 125 -18.11 -8.46 -3.76
CA ILE A 125 -18.05 -7.00 -3.68
C ILE A 125 -19.39 -6.43 -4.14
N TYR A 126 -19.97 -5.56 -3.34
CA TYR A 126 -21.23 -4.88 -3.57
C TYR A 126 -21.01 -3.39 -3.79
N ASP A 127 -21.85 -2.77 -4.64
CA ASP A 127 -21.94 -1.33 -4.80
C ASP A 127 -22.62 -0.67 -3.58
N LYS A 128 -22.81 0.66 -3.63
CA LYS A 128 -23.44 1.43 -2.55
C LYS A 128 -24.89 1.02 -2.27
N ASP A 129 -25.58 0.46 -3.26
CA ASP A 129 -26.99 0.07 -3.24
C ASP A 129 -27.17 -1.43 -2.91
N GLY A 130 -26.07 -2.18 -2.70
CA GLY A 130 -26.09 -3.60 -2.35
C GLY A 130 -26.15 -4.54 -3.55
N ASN A 131 -25.97 -4.06 -4.77
CA ASN A 131 -25.90 -4.91 -5.95
C ASN A 131 -24.50 -5.49 -6.11
N VAL A 132 -24.41 -6.73 -6.58
CA VAL A 132 -23.10 -7.38 -6.80
C VAL A 132 -22.34 -6.69 -7.93
N ILE A 133 -21.14 -6.23 -7.62
CA ILE A 133 -20.17 -5.75 -8.60
C ILE A 133 -19.37 -6.93 -9.15
N LYS A 134 -18.81 -7.75 -8.24
CA LYS A 134 -17.91 -8.85 -8.58
C LYS A 134 -17.89 -9.92 -7.51
N LYS A 135 -17.78 -11.17 -7.93
CA LYS A 135 -17.37 -12.29 -7.09
C LYS A 135 -15.88 -12.55 -7.33
N ILE A 136 -15.07 -12.52 -6.27
CA ILE A 136 -13.61 -12.66 -6.35
C ILE A 136 -13.19 -14.00 -5.75
N GLY A 137 -12.37 -14.77 -6.48
CA GLY A 137 -11.70 -15.94 -5.93
C GLY A 137 -12.30 -17.30 -6.32
N ALA A 138 -13.50 -17.36 -6.97
CA ALA A 138 -14.10 -18.63 -7.39
C ALA A 138 -13.91 -18.96 -8.87
N GLU A 139 -13.81 -17.96 -9.72
CA GLU A 139 -13.99 -18.20 -11.17
C GLU A 139 -12.70 -18.59 -11.90
N ARG A 140 -11.53 -18.55 -11.24
CA ARG A 140 -10.23 -18.85 -11.86
C ARG A 140 -9.32 -19.62 -10.91
N ARG A 141 -9.72 -20.83 -10.51
CA ARG A 141 -8.85 -21.79 -9.81
C ARG A 141 -8.98 -23.14 -10.50
N GLU A 142 -8.27 -23.29 -11.57
CA GLU A 142 -8.04 -24.62 -12.11
C GLU A 142 -7.00 -25.31 -11.23
N LYS A 143 -7.46 -26.24 -10.39
CA LYS A 143 -6.58 -27.04 -9.52
C LYS A 143 -5.87 -28.09 -10.39
N VAL A 144 -4.59 -28.23 -10.14
CA VAL A 144 -3.76 -29.29 -10.74
C VAL A 144 -3.34 -30.28 -9.67
N THR A 145 -3.30 -31.53 -10.02
CA THR A 145 -2.74 -32.61 -9.20
C THR A 145 -1.23 -32.66 -9.37
N TYR A 146 -0.54 -33.34 -8.47
CA TYR A 146 0.92 -33.39 -8.48
C TYR A 146 1.49 -33.98 -9.78
N ASP A 147 0.83 -34.98 -10.33
CA ASP A 147 1.20 -35.63 -11.60
C ASP A 147 1.06 -34.73 -12.84
N GLN A 148 0.29 -33.66 -12.73
CA GLN A 148 0.17 -32.63 -13.76
C GLN A 148 1.26 -31.53 -13.64
N LEU A 149 2.00 -31.49 -12.53
CA LEU A 149 3.07 -30.52 -12.34
C LEU A 149 4.35 -30.98 -13.07
N PRO A 150 4.96 -30.17 -13.92
CA PRO A 150 6.24 -30.53 -14.50
C PRO A 150 7.33 -30.53 -13.42
N GLN A 151 8.23 -31.49 -13.49
CA GLN A 151 9.29 -31.67 -12.48
C GLN A 151 10.12 -30.41 -12.30
N VAL A 152 10.38 -29.64 -13.37
CA VAL A 152 11.12 -28.37 -13.30
C VAL A 152 10.45 -27.32 -12.41
N LEU A 153 9.11 -27.32 -12.32
CA LEU A 153 8.38 -26.41 -11.43
C LEU A 153 8.46 -26.89 -9.97
N VAL A 154 8.30 -28.18 -9.73
CA VAL A 154 8.44 -28.77 -8.40
C VAL A 154 9.83 -28.47 -7.84
N ASP A 155 10.87 -28.72 -8.62
CA ASP A 155 12.26 -28.48 -8.26
C ASP A 155 12.53 -26.99 -8.01
N ALA A 156 12.01 -26.09 -8.83
CA ALA A 156 12.16 -24.65 -8.67
C ALA A 156 11.52 -24.15 -7.38
N VAL A 157 10.30 -24.62 -7.07
CA VAL A 157 9.58 -24.26 -5.82
C VAL A 157 10.33 -24.81 -4.61
N VAL A 158 10.68 -26.08 -4.61
CA VAL A 158 11.39 -26.74 -3.50
C VAL A 158 12.78 -26.12 -3.27
N ALA A 159 13.55 -25.92 -4.35
CA ALA A 159 14.89 -25.31 -4.24
C ALA A 159 14.83 -23.89 -3.64
N THR A 160 13.77 -23.14 -3.96
CA THR A 160 13.64 -21.73 -3.58
C THR A 160 13.04 -21.53 -2.18
N GLU A 161 11.96 -22.24 -1.89
CA GLU A 161 11.17 -22.03 -0.67
C GLU A 161 11.62 -22.97 0.46
N ASP A 162 11.87 -24.25 0.14
CA ASP A 162 12.16 -25.26 1.16
C ASP A 162 12.96 -26.44 0.62
N SER A 163 14.26 -26.25 0.43
CA SER A 163 15.14 -27.25 -0.21
C SER A 163 15.23 -28.61 0.52
N ARG A 164 14.69 -28.72 1.72
CA ARG A 164 14.64 -29.95 2.51
C ARG A 164 13.20 -30.44 2.76
N PHE A 165 12.23 -29.92 1.99
CA PHE A 165 10.82 -30.18 2.16
C PHE A 165 10.47 -31.66 2.32
N PHE A 166 11.02 -32.53 1.50
CA PHE A 166 10.76 -33.97 1.53
C PHE A 166 11.50 -34.73 2.66
N ILE A 167 12.36 -34.04 3.46
CA ILE A 167 13.19 -34.67 4.48
C ILE A 167 12.65 -34.41 5.89
N HIS A 168 12.11 -33.21 6.17
CA HIS A 168 11.63 -32.85 7.50
C HIS A 168 10.10 -33.06 7.64
N ASN A 169 9.59 -33.06 8.87
CA ASN A 169 8.18 -33.25 9.19
C ASN A 169 7.54 -31.89 9.62
N GLY A 170 7.37 -30.96 8.67
CA GLY A 170 6.71 -29.67 8.89
C GLY A 170 7.62 -28.57 9.44
N PHE A 171 8.75 -28.91 10.09
CA PHE A 171 9.69 -27.95 10.64
C PHE A 171 11.14 -28.36 10.39
N ASP A 172 11.93 -27.47 9.82
CA ASP A 172 13.36 -27.66 9.58
C ASP A 172 14.17 -27.00 10.70
N ALA A 173 14.45 -27.75 11.77
CA ALA A 173 15.15 -27.26 12.95
C ALA A 173 16.57 -26.73 12.65
N PRO A 174 17.42 -27.41 11.84
CA PRO A 174 18.75 -26.89 11.48
C PRO A 174 18.67 -25.57 10.71
N ARG A 175 17.72 -25.44 9.76
CA ARG A 175 17.52 -24.21 8.98
C ARG A 175 17.00 -23.08 9.88
N PHE A 176 16.07 -23.38 10.77
CA PHE A 176 15.54 -22.42 11.73
C PHE A 176 16.63 -21.88 12.66
N LEU A 177 17.46 -22.76 13.22
CA LEU A 177 18.57 -22.38 14.11
C LEU A 177 19.58 -21.49 13.38
N LYS A 178 19.96 -21.87 12.14
CA LYS A 178 20.87 -21.08 11.30
C LYS A 178 20.32 -19.68 11.00
N ALA A 179 19.04 -19.58 10.66
CA ALA A 179 18.39 -18.32 10.36
C ALA A 179 18.27 -17.43 11.62
N SER A 180 17.93 -18.02 12.77
CA SER A 180 17.81 -17.31 14.06
C SER A 180 19.17 -16.77 14.53
N LEU A 181 20.22 -17.58 14.47
CA LEU A 181 21.59 -17.15 14.78
C LEU A 181 22.07 -16.05 13.82
N GLY A 182 21.77 -16.20 12.52
CA GLY A 182 22.10 -15.18 11.53
C GLY A 182 21.47 -13.83 11.79
N GLN A 183 20.22 -13.79 12.27
CA GLN A 183 19.54 -12.57 12.68
C GLN A 183 20.18 -11.92 13.91
N VAL A 184 20.56 -12.73 14.91
CA VAL A 184 21.23 -12.24 16.14
C VAL A 184 22.60 -11.62 15.81
N ILE A 185 23.34 -12.19 14.85
CA ILE A 185 24.68 -11.71 14.44
C ILE A 185 24.61 -10.59 13.37
N GLY A 186 23.40 -10.11 13.01
CA GLY A 186 23.22 -9.03 12.06
C GLY A 186 23.54 -9.39 10.59
N ARG A 187 23.72 -10.68 10.24
CA ARG A 187 23.96 -11.14 8.86
C ARG A 187 22.67 -10.99 8.03
N ARG A 188 22.59 -9.93 7.25
CA ARG A 188 21.55 -9.78 6.22
C ARG A 188 21.73 -10.89 5.18
N GLY A 189 20.78 -11.84 5.08
CA GLY A 189 20.80 -12.90 4.07
C GLY A 189 20.86 -14.32 4.59
N ALA A 190 20.61 -14.55 5.88
CA ALA A 190 20.59 -15.90 6.51
C ALA A 190 19.48 -16.85 5.98
N GLY A 191 18.68 -16.41 5.00
CA GLY A 191 17.57 -17.17 4.41
C GLY A 191 16.29 -17.16 5.25
N GLY A 192 15.16 -17.59 4.66
CA GLY A 192 13.89 -17.75 5.38
C GLY A 192 13.89 -19.00 6.26
N ALA A 193 13.33 -18.90 7.46
CA ALA A 193 13.22 -20.02 8.41
C ALA A 193 11.87 -20.78 8.30
N SER A 194 10.97 -20.38 7.40
CA SER A 194 9.66 -21.01 7.23
C SER A 194 9.75 -22.15 6.22
N THR A 195 9.11 -23.27 6.53
CA THR A 195 8.93 -24.40 5.62
C THR A 195 7.68 -24.19 4.74
N LEU A 196 7.54 -24.98 3.67
CA LEU A 196 6.33 -24.99 2.84
C LEU A 196 5.08 -25.32 3.67
N SER A 197 5.17 -26.33 4.56
CA SER A 197 4.07 -26.69 5.46
C SER A 197 3.67 -25.55 6.38
N MET A 198 4.63 -24.81 6.93
CA MET A 198 4.35 -23.60 7.72
C MET A 198 3.74 -22.47 6.89
N GLN A 199 4.09 -22.35 5.61
CA GLN A 199 3.50 -21.35 4.71
C GLN A 199 2.05 -21.71 4.37
N VAL A 200 1.73 -22.99 4.12
CA VAL A 200 0.34 -23.46 3.95
C VAL A 200 -0.47 -23.12 5.20
N VAL A 201 0.02 -23.49 6.39
CA VAL A 201 -0.65 -23.18 7.66
C VAL A 201 -0.88 -21.68 7.82
N LYS A 202 0.16 -20.88 7.60
CA LYS A 202 0.09 -19.43 7.71
C LYS A 202 -0.95 -18.81 6.79
N ASN A 203 -1.00 -19.25 5.55
CA ASN A 203 -1.87 -18.67 4.53
C ASN A 203 -3.33 -19.11 4.70
N THR A 204 -3.56 -20.33 5.25
CA THR A 204 -4.90 -20.92 5.38
C THR A 204 -5.53 -20.68 6.75
N PHE A 205 -4.77 -20.84 7.85
CA PHE A 205 -5.34 -20.94 9.19
C PHE A 205 -5.02 -19.77 10.13
N THR A 206 -3.80 -19.20 10.05
CA THR A 206 -3.35 -18.23 11.06
C THR A 206 -3.42 -16.77 10.60
N ASN A 207 -3.78 -16.54 9.36
CA ASN A 207 -3.92 -15.22 8.72
C ASN A 207 -2.64 -14.35 8.83
N ALA A 208 -2.04 -14.01 7.70
CA ALA A 208 -0.72 -13.36 7.62
C ALA A 208 -0.73 -11.86 8.01
N LYS A 209 -1.44 -11.48 9.09
CA LYS A 209 -1.19 -10.16 9.67
C LYS A 209 0.26 -10.09 10.07
N ALA A 210 0.96 -9.03 9.67
CA ALA A 210 2.31 -8.75 10.11
C ALA A 210 2.30 -8.37 11.59
N ASP A 211 2.04 -9.36 12.46
CA ASP A 211 2.09 -9.18 13.90
C ASP A 211 3.55 -8.96 14.31
N ARG A 212 3.79 -7.84 14.97
CA ARG A 212 5.11 -7.49 15.53
C ARG A 212 5.13 -7.84 17.03
N GLY A 213 6.32 -8.04 17.58
CA GLY A 213 6.50 -8.33 19.00
C GLY A 213 5.94 -9.69 19.41
N LEU A 214 5.41 -9.79 20.63
CA LEU A 214 4.93 -11.05 21.23
C LEU A 214 3.86 -11.75 20.39
N LYS A 215 2.93 -11.01 19.78
CA LYS A 215 1.89 -11.60 18.91
C LYS A 215 2.49 -12.31 17.70
N GLY A 216 3.55 -11.75 17.11
CA GLY A 216 4.28 -12.38 16.00
C GLY A 216 4.98 -13.67 16.42
N ILE A 217 5.52 -13.71 17.64
CA ILE A 217 6.15 -14.90 18.21
C ILE A 217 5.10 -16.00 18.42
N VAL A 218 3.99 -15.68 19.10
CA VAL A 218 2.88 -16.62 19.33
C VAL A 218 2.38 -17.20 18.01
N ARG A 219 2.12 -16.36 17.01
CA ARG A 219 1.69 -16.82 15.70
C ARG A 219 2.72 -17.75 15.05
N LYS A 220 4.01 -17.41 15.11
CA LYS A 220 5.07 -18.25 14.51
C LYS A 220 5.14 -19.64 15.15
N PHE A 221 4.98 -19.72 16.48
CA PHE A 221 4.93 -21.01 17.18
C PHE A 221 3.61 -21.76 16.88
N SER A 222 2.49 -21.05 16.69
CA SER A 222 1.24 -21.67 16.22
C SER A 222 1.42 -22.26 14.81
N ASP A 223 2.08 -21.55 13.89
CA ASP A 223 2.38 -22.05 12.53
C ASP A 223 3.22 -23.36 12.61
N ILE A 224 4.27 -23.39 13.47
CA ILE A 224 5.11 -24.55 13.67
C ILE A 224 4.29 -25.72 14.25
N TYR A 225 3.51 -25.45 15.30
CA TYR A 225 2.67 -26.47 15.94
C TYR A 225 1.68 -27.11 14.95
N LEU A 226 0.94 -26.28 14.20
CA LEU A 226 -0.04 -26.76 13.23
C LEU A 226 0.62 -27.49 12.06
N ALA A 227 1.77 -27.03 11.60
CA ALA A 227 2.52 -27.69 10.53
C ALA A 227 2.95 -29.12 10.94
N ILE A 228 3.54 -29.27 12.15
CA ILE A 228 4.05 -30.55 12.64
C ILE A 228 2.93 -31.51 13.07
N PHE A 229 2.02 -31.00 13.93
CA PHE A 229 1.09 -31.87 14.67
C PHE A 229 -0.29 -32.02 14.02
N LYS A 230 -0.61 -31.20 13.03
CA LYS A 230 -1.89 -31.30 12.30
C LYS A 230 -1.68 -31.57 10.80
N LEU A 231 -1.03 -30.65 10.08
CA LEU A 231 -0.92 -30.75 8.61
C LEU A 231 -0.11 -31.98 8.17
N GLU A 232 1.13 -32.10 8.62
CA GLU A 232 2.04 -33.21 8.23
C GLU A 232 1.65 -34.58 8.81
N LYS A 233 0.81 -34.61 9.85
CA LYS A 233 0.25 -35.87 10.34
C LYS A 233 -0.90 -36.38 9.51
N LYS A 234 -1.62 -35.50 8.83
CA LYS A 234 -2.84 -35.83 8.09
C LYS A 234 -2.62 -35.93 6.59
N TYR A 235 -1.74 -35.09 6.05
CA TYR A 235 -1.53 -34.96 4.60
C TYR A 235 -0.11 -35.36 4.22
N THR A 236 0.00 -36.00 3.04
CA THR A 236 1.30 -36.35 2.47
C THR A 236 2.06 -35.11 1.99
N LYS A 237 3.35 -35.21 1.80
CA LYS A 237 4.18 -34.14 1.22
C LYS A 237 3.67 -33.68 -0.13
N VAL A 238 3.23 -34.62 -0.95
CA VAL A 238 2.60 -34.36 -2.26
C VAL A 238 1.36 -33.50 -2.11
N ALA A 239 0.42 -33.91 -1.24
CA ALA A 239 -0.81 -33.15 -1.01
C ALA A 239 -0.53 -31.74 -0.43
N ILE A 240 0.46 -31.60 0.45
CA ILE A 240 0.86 -30.29 0.99
C ILE A 240 1.44 -29.39 -0.11
N LEU A 241 2.23 -29.93 -1.03
CA LEU A 241 2.75 -29.21 -2.18
C LEU A 241 1.63 -28.80 -3.13
N GLU A 242 0.68 -29.70 -3.41
CA GLU A 242 -0.53 -29.37 -4.19
C GLU A 242 -1.33 -28.22 -3.58
N TYR A 243 -1.59 -28.26 -2.27
CA TYR A 243 -2.25 -27.14 -1.58
C TYR A 243 -1.45 -25.85 -1.71
N TYR A 244 -0.14 -25.90 -1.60
CA TYR A 244 0.73 -24.74 -1.72
C TYR A 244 0.65 -24.09 -3.11
N VAL A 245 0.86 -24.87 -4.16
CA VAL A 245 0.93 -24.37 -5.54
C VAL A 245 -0.44 -23.97 -6.10
N ASN A 246 -1.53 -24.61 -5.66
CA ASN A 246 -2.88 -24.29 -6.10
C ASN A 246 -3.52 -23.10 -5.39
N ASN A 247 -3.10 -22.78 -4.18
CA ASN A 247 -3.75 -21.75 -3.38
C ASN A 247 -2.91 -20.47 -3.20
N HIS A 248 -1.70 -20.42 -3.76
CA HIS A 248 -0.86 -19.25 -3.61
C HIS A 248 -1.25 -18.15 -4.59
N TYR A 249 -1.33 -16.91 -4.07
CA TYR A 249 -1.51 -15.71 -4.88
C TYR A 249 -0.26 -15.43 -5.72
N LEU A 250 -0.42 -15.28 -7.03
CA LEU A 250 0.68 -15.09 -7.99
C LEU A 250 0.57 -13.78 -8.80
N GLY A 251 -0.11 -12.78 -8.23
CA GLY A 251 -0.24 -11.44 -8.83
C GLY A 251 -1.53 -11.27 -9.65
N GLY A 252 -1.98 -10.03 -9.82
CA GLY A 252 -3.27 -9.78 -10.46
C GLY A 252 -4.42 -10.44 -9.68
N ASN A 253 -5.30 -11.13 -10.38
CA ASN A 253 -6.35 -11.97 -9.79
C ASN A 253 -6.00 -13.47 -9.93
N ILE A 254 -4.71 -13.79 -10.01
CA ILE A 254 -4.19 -15.11 -10.35
C ILE A 254 -3.88 -15.87 -9.07
N TYR A 255 -4.52 -17.04 -8.92
CA TYR A 255 -4.28 -18.00 -7.85
C TYR A 255 -3.96 -19.36 -8.43
N GLY A 256 -2.88 -19.96 -7.94
CA GLY A 256 -2.39 -21.25 -8.40
C GLY A 256 -1.54 -21.17 -9.66
N VAL A 257 -0.71 -22.20 -9.80
CA VAL A 257 0.32 -22.23 -10.86
C VAL A 257 -0.25 -22.48 -12.26
N GLN A 258 -1.40 -23.16 -12.38
CA GLN A 258 -2.06 -23.36 -13.66
C GLN A 258 -2.55 -22.03 -14.25
N GLU A 259 -3.27 -21.25 -13.44
CA GLU A 259 -3.72 -19.93 -13.85
C GLU A 259 -2.56 -18.97 -14.12
N ALA A 260 -1.48 -19.05 -13.31
CA ALA A 260 -0.28 -18.27 -13.54
C ALA A 260 0.40 -18.64 -14.88
N SER A 261 0.48 -19.92 -15.19
CA SER A 261 1.02 -20.42 -16.46
C SER A 261 0.22 -19.89 -17.66
N LYS A 262 -1.11 -20.01 -17.60
CA LYS A 262 -2.00 -19.49 -18.64
C LYS A 262 -1.91 -17.97 -18.77
N ALA A 263 -1.97 -17.25 -17.65
CA ALA A 263 -1.99 -15.79 -17.65
C ALA A 263 -0.67 -15.15 -18.10
N TYR A 264 0.46 -15.71 -17.70
CA TYR A 264 1.77 -15.13 -18.01
C TYR A 264 2.38 -15.66 -19.30
N PHE A 265 2.15 -16.94 -19.63
CA PHE A 265 2.84 -17.62 -20.73
C PHE A 265 1.90 -18.22 -21.79
N ASN A 266 0.58 -18.17 -21.57
CA ASN A 266 -0.45 -18.77 -22.42
C ASN A 266 -0.21 -20.29 -22.68
N LYS A 267 0.18 -21.01 -21.61
CA LYS A 267 0.49 -22.44 -21.64
C LYS A 267 -0.18 -23.16 -20.46
N ASP A 268 -0.44 -24.44 -20.61
CA ASP A 268 -0.72 -25.30 -19.47
C ASP A 268 0.53 -25.45 -18.59
N VAL A 269 0.34 -25.63 -17.28
CA VAL A 269 1.44 -25.71 -16.32
C VAL A 269 2.43 -26.83 -16.65
N LYS A 270 1.93 -27.94 -17.19
CA LYS A 270 2.74 -29.10 -17.61
C LYS A 270 3.77 -28.78 -18.72
N ASP A 271 3.51 -27.72 -19.50
CA ASP A 271 4.31 -27.33 -20.66
C ASP A 271 5.31 -26.19 -20.33
N LEU A 272 5.47 -25.87 -19.04
CA LEU A 272 6.42 -24.85 -18.60
C LEU A 272 7.87 -25.26 -18.84
N THR A 273 8.62 -24.37 -19.46
CA THR A 273 10.08 -24.47 -19.58
C THR A 273 10.78 -24.15 -18.24
N LEU A 274 12.05 -24.50 -18.11
CA LEU A 274 12.86 -24.21 -16.93
C LEU A 274 12.85 -22.70 -16.58
N SER A 275 12.95 -21.83 -17.58
CA SER A 275 12.95 -20.38 -17.37
C SER A 275 11.60 -19.87 -16.86
N GLU A 276 10.50 -20.35 -17.42
CA GLU A 276 9.14 -19.99 -17.02
C GLU A 276 8.79 -20.54 -15.62
N ALA A 277 9.15 -21.79 -15.34
CA ALA A 277 8.99 -22.39 -14.01
C ALA A 277 9.76 -21.62 -12.93
N ALA A 278 10.98 -21.18 -13.23
CA ALA A 278 11.78 -20.37 -12.32
C ALA A 278 11.18 -18.98 -12.08
N ILE A 279 10.52 -18.38 -13.09
CA ILE A 279 9.79 -17.11 -12.92
C ILE A 279 8.62 -17.33 -11.96
N ILE A 280 7.75 -18.34 -12.19
CA ILE A 280 6.62 -18.65 -11.31
C ILE A 280 7.10 -18.91 -9.87
N ALA A 281 8.10 -19.78 -9.69
CA ALA A 281 8.67 -20.08 -8.38
C ALA A 281 9.24 -18.83 -7.70
N GLY A 282 9.79 -17.90 -8.46
CA GLY A 282 10.28 -16.62 -7.97
C GLY A 282 9.17 -15.71 -7.43
N MET A 283 7.98 -15.79 -7.98
CA MET A 283 6.84 -14.94 -7.63
C MET A 283 6.23 -15.28 -6.26
N PHE A 284 6.38 -16.49 -5.74
CA PHE A 284 5.84 -16.87 -4.42
C PHE A 284 6.31 -15.94 -3.28
N LYS A 285 7.47 -15.33 -3.40
CA LYS A 285 8.01 -14.41 -2.40
C LYS A 285 7.31 -13.05 -2.38
N SER A 286 7.01 -12.49 -3.55
CA SER A 286 6.38 -11.17 -3.70
C SER A 286 5.77 -11.05 -5.10
N PRO A 287 4.56 -11.56 -5.29
CA PRO A 287 3.96 -11.72 -6.61
C PRO A 287 3.89 -10.45 -7.44
N SER A 288 3.35 -9.37 -6.86
CA SER A 288 3.19 -8.08 -7.57
C SER A 288 4.53 -7.42 -7.91
N TYR A 289 5.57 -7.64 -7.09
CA TYR A 289 6.90 -7.06 -7.31
C TYR A 289 7.71 -7.81 -8.38
N TYR A 290 7.48 -9.13 -8.49
CA TYR A 290 8.17 -10.00 -9.45
C TYR A 290 7.30 -10.43 -10.63
N ALA A 291 6.11 -9.82 -10.81
CA ALA A 291 5.24 -10.11 -11.96
C ALA A 291 5.97 -9.83 -13.29
N PRO A 292 6.14 -10.84 -14.18
CA PRO A 292 7.05 -10.73 -15.33
C PRO A 292 6.58 -9.70 -16.36
N ILE A 293 5.28 -9.50 -16.51
CA ILE A 293 4.71 -8.52 -17.42
C ILE A 293 4.84 -7.10 -16.87
N ARG A 294 4.61 -6.92 -15.55
CA ARG A 294 4.60 -5.60 -14.91
C ARG A 294 6.01 -5.10 -14.59
N ASN A 295 6.88 -5.99 -14.15
CA ASN A 295 8.22 -5.68 -13.67
C ASN A 295 9.25 -6.67 -14.24
N PRO A 296 9.48 -6.71 -15.57
CA PRO A 296 10.33 -7.71 -16.21
C PRO A 296 11.77 -7.70 -15.67
N LYS A 297 12.32 -6.52 -15.35
CA LYS A 297 13.64 -6.40 -14.74
C LYS A 297 13.74 -7.10 -13.39
N ASN A 298 12.73 -6.91 -12.51
CA ASN A 298 12.70 -7.55 -11.20
C ASN A 298 12.46 -9.06 -11.35
N ALA A 299 11.62 -9.46 -12.29
CA ALA A 299 11.38 -10.87 -12.63
C ALA A 299 12.67 -11.55 -13.12
N THR A 300 13.45 -10.90 -13.99
CA THR A 300 14.77 -11.38 -14.46
C THR A 300 15.72 -11.61 -13.30
N LEU A 301 15.87 -10.62 -12.41
CA LEU A 301 16.75 -10.73 -11.24
C LEU A 301 16.30 -11.88 -10.31
N ARG A 302 14.98 -12.03 -10.12
CA ARG A 302 14.44 -13.06 -9.25
C ARG A 302 14.56 -14.45 -9.87
N ARG A 303 14.29 -14.60 -11.17
CA ARG A 303 14.53 -15.83 -11.92
C ARG A 303 15.97 -16.30 -11.78
N SER A 304 16.93 -15.39 -11.96
CA SER A 304 18.37 -15.70 -11.82
C SER A 304 18.71 -16.23 -10.41
N GLN A 305 18.05 -15.71 -9.37
CA GLN A 305 18.22 -16.22 -7.99
C GLN A 305 17.62 -17.63 -7.84
N VAL A 306 16.45 -17.88 -8.43
CA VAL A 306 15.82 -19.21 -8.41
C VAL A 306 16.69 -20.23 -9.11
N LEU A 307 17.13 -19.95 -10.34
CA LEU A 307 18.00 -20.82 -11.12
C LEU A 307 19.34 -21.08 -10.40
N TYR A 308 19.92 -20.08 -9.74
CA TYR A 308 21.10 -20.28 -8.89
C TYR A 308 20.83 -21.24 -7.73
N LEU A 309 19.67 -21.15 -7.08
CA LEU A 309 19.30 -22.08 -6.00
C LEU A 309 19.06 -23.49 -6.52
N MET A 310 18.45 -23.64 -7.71
CA MET A 310 18.26 -24.93 -8.36
C MET A 310 19.61 -25.61 -8.67
N GLU A 311 20.56 -24.87 -9.26
CA GLU A 311 21.94 -25.38 -9.50
C GLU A 311 22.61 -25.75 -8.18
N ARG A 312 22.58 -24.87 -7.17
CA ARG A 312 23.20 -25.09 -5.86
C ARG A 312 22.68 -26.33 -5.15
N HIS A 313 21.43 -26.69 -5.36
CA HIS A 313 20.80 -27.87 -4.76
C HIS A 313 20.83 -29.11 -5.68
N GLY A 314 21.48 -29.00 -6.84
CA GLY A 314 21.72 -30.12 -7.76
C GLY A 314 20.54 -30.51 -8.63
N TYR A 315 19.54 -29.63 -8.78
CA TYR A 315 18.39 -29.87 -9.65
C TYR A 315 18.68 -29.58 -11.13
N ILE A 316 19.60 -28.69 -11.40
CA ILE A 316 20.04 -28.31 -12.76
C ILE A 316 21.55 -28.16 -12.81
N THR A 317 22.11 -28.28 -14.02
CA THR A 317 23.51 -28.03 -14.32
C THR A 317 23.80 -26.52 -14.51
N SER A 318 25.09 -26.16 -14.47
CA SER A 318 25.54 -24.78 -14.75
C SER A 318 25.22 -24.36 -16.19
N ALA A 319 25.24 -25.30 -17.14
CA ALA A 319 24.90 -25.06 -18.54
C ALA A 319 23.41 -24.70 -18.70
N GLU A 320 22.51 -25.50 -18.09
CA GLU A 320 21.06 -25.25 -18.10
C GLU A 320 20.73 -23.91 -17.42
N ARG A 321 21.37 -23.59 -16.29
CA ARG A 321 21.23 -22.30 -15.64
C ARG A 321 21.58 -21.12 -16.56
N LYS A 322 22.72 -21.22 -17.27
CA LYS A 322 23.16 -20.18 -18.20
C LYS A 322 22.15 -20.02 -19.33
N ALA A 323 21.80 -21.11 -20.01
CA ALA A 323 20.85 -21.11 -21.12
C ALA A 323 19.48 -20.51 -20.71
N ALA A 324 18.94 -20.89 -19.54
CA ALA A 324 17.68 -20.35 -19.05
C ALA A 324 17.77 -18.84 -18.70
N ASN A 325 18.93 -18.35 -18.26
CA ASN A 325 19.12 -16.93 -17.94
C ASN A 325 19.29 -16.05 -19.19
N GLU A 326 19.75 -16.56 -20.30
CA GLU A 326 19.95 -15.83 -21.54
C GLU A 326 18.62 -15.44 -22.23
N ILE A 327 17.54 -16.17 -21.94
CA ILE A 327 16.22 -15.90 -22.54
C ILE A 327 15.63 -14.62 -21.92
N PRO A 328 15.34 -13.56 -22.69
CA PRO A 328 14.68 -12.38 -22.14
C PRO A 328 13.31 -12.71 -21.56
N VAL A 329 12.99 -12.19 -20.36
CA VAL A 329 11.70 -12.46 -19.71
C VAL A 329 10.54 -11.95 -20.57
N GLU A 330 10.73 -10.83 -21.23
CA GLU A 330 9.75 -10.22 -22.12
C GLU A 330 9.37 -11.12 -23.30
N SER A 331 10.32 -11.93 -23.81
CA SER A 331 10.05 -12.85 -24.92
C SER A 331 9.25 -14.10 -24.50
N LEU A 332 9.27 -14.44 -23.22
CA LEU A 332 8.52 -15.56 -22.66
C LEU A 332 7.06 -15.22 -22.40
N THR A 333 6.77 -13.92 -22.19
CA THR A 333 5.43 -13.50 -21.80
C THR A 333 4.51 -13.37 -23.01
N SER A 334 3.31 -13.95 -22.93
CA SER A 334 2.30 -13.85 -23.99
C SER A 334 1.37 -12.66 -23.81
N SER A 335 0.88 -12.12 -24.91
CA SER A 335 -0.20 -11.12 -24.92
C SER A 335 -1.54 -11.84 -25.09
N GLY A 336 -2.15 -12.24 -23.98
CA GLY A 336 -3.51 -12.80 -24.04
C GLY A 336 -4.56 -11.67 -24.06
N SER A 337 -5.61 -11.85 -24.83
CA SER A 337 -6.73 -10.93 -25.01
C SER A 337 -7.96 -11.38 -24.25
N GLU A 338 -8.07 -11.08 -22.96
CA GLU A 338 -9.38 -11.07 -22.31
C GLU A 338 -9.83 -9.64 -22.05
N ALA A 339 -11.10 -9.33 -22.31
CA ALA A 339 -11.68 -8.04 -21.96
C ALA A 339 -11.54 -7.82 -20.44
N ALA A 340 -10.87 -6.74 -20.05
CA ALA A 340 -10.79 -6.36 -18.65
C ALA A 340 -12.22 -6.16 -18.12
N ASP A 341 -12.47 -6.59 -16.89
CA ASP A 341 -13.73 -6.32 -16.19
C ASP A 341 -13.95 -4.79 -16.14
N GLU A 342 -15.16 -4.39 -16.45
CA GLU A 342 -15.55 -2.98 -16.56
C GLU A 342 -15.25 -2.18 -15.28
N TYR A 343 -15.33 -2.84 -14.11
CA TYR A 343 -15.12 -2.20 -12.81
C TYR A 343 -13.76 -2.57 -12.17
N GLN A 344 -12.86 -3.22 -12.91
CA GLN A 344 -11.63 -3.78 -12.35
C GLN A 344 -10.77 -2.72 -11.63
N GLY A 345 -10.67 -1.51 -12.16
CA GLY A 345 -9.91 -0.43 -11.52
C GLY A 345 -10.44 -0.04 -10.14
N TYR A 346 -11.77 -0.04 -9.97
CA TYR A 346 -12.39 0.20 -8.68
C TYR A 346 -12.19 -0.97 -7.72
N ILE A 347 -12.37 -2.19 -8.20
CA ILE A 347 -12.16 -3.44 -7.43
C ILE A 347 -10.72 -3.52 -6.91
N ASP A 348 -9.74 -3.19 -7.74
CA ASP A 348 -8.33 -3.14 -7.33
C ASP A 348 -8.09 -2.12 -6.23
N THR A 349 -8.75 -0.96 -6.30
CA THR A 349 -8.67 0.06 -5.25
C THR A 349 -9.27 -0.42 -3.93
N VAL A 350 -10.40 -1.14 -3.97
CA VAL A 350 -11.02 -1.80 -2.81
C VAL A 350 -10.07 -2.81 -2.17
N ALA A 351 -9.45 -3.67 -2.98
CA ALA A 351 -8.51 -4.68 -2.50
C ALA A 351 -7.25 -4.04 -1.87
N GLU A 352 -6.72 -2.97 -2.48
CA GLU A 352 -5.60 -2.20 -1.92
C GLU A 352 -5.95 -1.56 -0.57
N GLU A 353 -7.15 -1.00 -0.45
CA GLU A 353 -7.63 -0.41 0.80
C GLU A 353 -7.78 -1.44 1.90
N LEU A 354 -8.44 -2.59 1.63
CA LEU A 354 -8.58 -3.69 2.58
C LEU A 354 -7.22 -4.18 3.07
N MET A 355 -6.26 -4.34 2.15
CA MET A 355 -4.90 -4.75 2.50
C MET A 355 -4.15 -3.67 3.29
N ARG A 356 -4.26 -2.40 2.89
CA ARG A 356 -3.55 -1.29 3.53
C ARG A 356 -4.04 -1.00 4.94
N LEU A 357 -5.37 -0.89 5.12
CA LEU A 357 -5.98 -0.47 6.40
C LEU A 357 -6.24 -1.64 7.35
N TYR A 358 -6.74 -2.75 6.81
CA TYR A 358 -7.23 -3.86 7.63
C TYR A 358 -6.33 -5.10 7.58
N LYS A 359 -5.32 -5.11 6.68
CA LYS A 359 -4.41 -6.25 6.48
C LYS A 359 -5.15 -7.54 6.07
N VAL A 360 -6.24 -7.38 5.33
CA VAL A 360 -7.06 -8.48 4.82
C VAL A 360 -7.04 -8.45 3.30
N ASP A 361 -6.73 -9.60 2.71
CA ASP A 361 -6.72 -9.79 1.28
C ASP A 361 -8.05 -10.44 0.86
N PRO A 362 -8.93 -9.74 0.09
CA PRO A 362 -10.23 -10.27 -0.32
C PRO A 362 -10.10 -11.45 -1.30
N TYR A 363 -8.94 -11.65 -1.90
CA TYR A 363 -8.69 -12.77 -2.80
C TYR A 363 -8.39 -14.07 -2.06
N THR A 364 -7.83 -13.99 -0.85
CA THR A 364 -7.49 -15.17 -0.03
C THR A 364 -8.42 -15.37 1.16
N THR A 365 -9.12 -14.32 1.58
CA THR A 365 -10.05 -14.34 2.71
C THR A 365 -11.45 -14.08 2.19
N PRO A 366 -12.38 -15.03 2.29
CA PRO A 366 -13.77 -14.86 1.85
C PRO A 366 -14.48 -13.75 2.63
N LEU A 367 -14.89 -12.70 1.92
CA LEU A 367 -15.54 -11.52 2.48
C LEU A 367 -16.82 -11.17 1.74
N LEU A 368 -17.77 -10.57 2.45
CA LEU A 368 -18.82 -9.73 1.87
C LEU A 368 -18.38 -8.29 2.04
N VAL A 369 -18.04 -7.60 0.94
CA VAL A 369 -17.48 -6.24 0.96
C VAL A 369 -18.50 -5.27 0.40
N TYR A 370 -18.98 -4.37 1.22
CA TYR A 370 -19.89 -3.28 0.83
C TYR A 370 -19.07 -2.03 0.57
N THR A 371 -19.17 -1.51 -0.64
CA THR A 371 -18.40 -0.36 -1.09
C THR A 371 -19.25 0.90 -1.25
N ASN A 372 -18.58 2.00 -1.55
CA ASN A 372 -19.20 3.28 -1.86
C ASN A 372 -19.40 3.49 -3.37
N MET A 373 -19.12 2.48 -4.22
CA MET A 373 -19.25 2.64 -5.66
C MET A 373 -20.66 3.06 -6.07
N ASP A 374 -20.76 4.21 -6.70
CA ASP A 374 -21.95 4.64 -7.41
C ASP A 374 -21.86 4.16 -8.84
N ARG A 375 -22.67 3.16 -9.20
CA ARG A 375 -22.64 2.54 -10.51
C ARG A 375 -22.85 3.56 -11.63
N SER A 376 -23.78 4.48 -11.47
CA SER A 376 -24.05 5.51 -12.49
C SER A 376 -22.83 6.40 -12.75
N LYS A 377 -22.14 6.83 -11.69
CA LYS A 377 -20.92 7.63 -11.80
C LYS A 377 -19.77 6.83 -12.39
N GLN A 378 -19.62 5.57 -11.97
CA GLN A 378 -18.59 4.68 -12.50
C GLN A 378 -18.79 4.40 -13.99
N ASP A 379 -20.03 4.12 -14.41
CA ASP A 379 -20.38 3.93 -15.82
C ASP A 379 -20.13 5.19 -16.64
N GLY A 380 -20.41 6.37 -16.06
CA GLY A 380 -20.05 7.66 -16.66
C GLY A 380 -18.56 7.81 -16.91
N VAL A 381 -17.73 7.44 -15.94
CA VAL A 381 -16.27 7.40 -16.10
C VAL A 381 -15.84 6.39 -17.16
N ASN A 382 -16.43 5.17 -17.14
CA ASN A 382 -16.11 4.12 -18.09
C ASN A 382 -16.40 4.52 -19.54
N LYS A 383 -17.55 5.17 -19.82
CA LYS A 383 -17.91 5.69 -21.15
C LYS A 383 -16.85 6.65 -21.71
N VAL A 384 -16.33 7.53 -20.87
CA VAL A 384 -15.24 8.45 -21.26
C VAL A 384 -13.96 7.68 -21.57
N PHE A 385 -13.59 6.73 -20.69
CA PHE A 385 -12.35 5.95 -20.82
C PHE A 385 -12.38 4.98 -22.01
N ASN A 386 -13.54 4.45 -22.35
CA ASN A 386 -13.76 3.59 -23.52
C ASN A 386 -13.84 4.36 -24.84
N GLY A 387 -13.87 5.71 -24.81
CA GLY A 387 -13.95 6.53 -26.01
C GLY A 387 -15.37 6.76 -26.54
N GLU A 388 -16.40 6.39 -25.77
CA GLU A 388 -17.80 6.53 -26.18
C GLU A 388 -18.28 8.01 -26.17
N THR A 389 -17.80 8.78 -25.20
CA THR A 389 -18.21 10.19 -24.98
C THR A 389 -17.03 11.17 -25.03
N TYR A 390 -15.82 10.68 -25.27
CA TYR A 390 -14.62 11.48 -25.44
C TYR A 390 -13.65 10.85 -26.44
N THR A 391 -13.22 11.60 -27.44
CA THR A 391 -12.23 11.12 -28.44
C THR A 391 -10.81 11.35 -27.94
N TRP A 392 -10.08 10.27 -27.69
CA TRP A 392 -8.70 10.32 -27.28
C TRP A 392 -7.77 10.63 -28.45
N LYS A 393 -6.72 11.42 -28.18
CA LYS A 393 -5.76 11.84 -29.20
C LYS A 393 -4.97 10.66 -29.78
N ASP A 394 -4.52 9.75 -28.91
CA ASP A 394 -3.82 8.53 -29.28
C ASP A 394 -4.02 7.45 -28.21
N ASP A 395 -3.52 6.23 -28.49
CA ASP A 395 -3.69 5.07 -27.63
C ASP A 395 -2.74 5.04 -26.42
N ALA A 396 -1.61 5.77 -26.47
CA ALA A 396 -0.61 5.77 -25.40
C ALA A 396 -0.96 6.76 -24.26
N ILE A 397 -1.80 7.75 -24.53
CA ILE A 397 -2.25 8.71 -23.51
C ILE A 397 -3.05 7.99 -22.44
N GLN A 398 -2.72 8.28 -21.21
CA GLN A 398 -3.34 7.78 -20.01
C GLN A 398 -4.06 8.88 -19.23
N SER A 399 -5.00 8.47 -18.38
CA SER A 399 -5.64 9.33 -17.40
C SER A 399 -5.89 8.56 -16.11
N GLY A 400 -5.81 9.25 -14.99
CA GLY A 400 -6.28 8.79 -13.69
C GLY A 400 -7.41 9.71 -13.22
N VAL A 401 -8.53 9.13 -12.78
CA VAL A 401 -9.68 9.88 -12.30
C VAL A 401 -10.18 9.32 -10.98
N ALA A 402 -10.45 10.19 -10.02
CA ALA A 402 -11.13 9.84 -8.77
C ALA A 402 -12.37 10.73 -8.60
N VAL A 403 -13.51 10.10 -8.37
CA VAL A 403 -14.79 10.77 -8.10
C VAL A 403 -15.16 10.49 -6.65
N LEU A 404 -15.27 11.55 -5.85
CA LEU A 404 -15.54 11.48 -4.42
C LEU A 404 -16.85 12.18 -4.08
N ASN A 405 -17.55 11.63 -3.11
CA ASN A 405 -18.55 12.37 -2.34
C ASN A 405 -17.83 13.43 -1.49
N SER A 406 -18.11 14.70 -1.73
CA SER A 406 -17.40 15.81 -1.08
C SER A 406 -17.62 15.87 0.43
N GLU A 407 -18.81 15.45 0.89
CA GLU A 407 -19.18 15.52 2.31
C GLU A 407 -18.54 14.41 3.13
N THR A 408 -18.46 13.19 2.58
CA THR A 408 -18.05 12.00 3.31
C THR A 408 -16.64 11.54 3.02
N GLY A 409 -16.06 11.92 1.87
CA GLY A 409 -14.80 11.38 1.35
C GLY A 409 -14.93 9.99 0.70
N ALA A 410 -16.16 9.46 0.59
CA ALA A 410 -16.41 8.19 -0.08
C ALA A 410 -16.01 8.26 -1.55
N ILE A 411 -15.20 7.31 -2.02
CA ILE A 411 -14.80 7.17 -3.42
C ILE A 411 -15.96 6.48 -4.14
N GLU A 412 -16.64 7.19 -5.03
CA GLU A 412 -17.82 6.73 -5.74
C GLU A 412 -17.51 6.18 -7.13
N ALA A 413 -16.40 6.62 -7.75
CA ALA A 413 -15.91 6.06 -9.01
C ALA A 413 -14.40 6.23 -9.17
N ILE A 414 -13.78 5.34 -9.95
CA ILE A 414 -12.35 5.33 -10.28
C ILE A 414 -12.15 5.12 -11.78
N GLY A 415 -11.40 6.02 -12.42
CA GLY A 415 -10.81 5.82 -13.74
C GLY A 415 -9.34 5.43 -13.56
N ALA A 416 -9.04 4.14 -13.59
CA ALA A 416 -7.71 3.62 -13.25
C ALA A 416 -6.67 3.76 -14.36
N GLY A 417 -7.10 4.05 -15.59
CA GLY A 417 -6.30 4.14 -16.81
C GLY A 417 -7.08 3.59 -18.00
N ARG A 418 -6.62 3.92 -19.20
CA ARG A 418 -7.24 3.43 -20.43
C ARG A 418 -6.81 1.99 -20.72
N LYS A 419 -7.71 1.24 -21.36
CA LYS A 419 -7.40 -0.10 -21.91
C LYS A 419 -6.48 0.08 -23.12
N VAL A 420 -5.18 0.03 -22.90
CA VAL A 420 -4.20 0.03 -24.01
C VAL A 420 -4.18 -1.38 -24.61
N LYS A 421 -3.91 -1.53 -25.90
CA LYS A 421 -3.81 -2.80 -26.66
C LYS A 421 -2.93 -3.89 -25.99
N ASN A 422 -2.19 -3.55 -24.94
CA ASN A 422 -1.32 -4.45 -24.16
C ASN A 422 -1.87 -4.79 -22.77
N TYR A 423 -3.16 -4.58 -22.50
CA TYR A 423 -3.80 -5.03 -21.26
C TYR A 423 -3.87 -6.55 -21.28
N ARG A 424 -3.11 -7.21 -20.37
CA ARG A 424 -2.91 -8.65 -20.40
C ARG A 424 -3.73 -9.33 -19.31
N ASN A 425 -4.51 -10.30 -19.69
CA ASN A 425 -5.26 -11.30 -18.91
C ASN A 425 -5.12 -11.23 -17.39
N GLY A 426 -6.10 -10.59 -16.70
CA GLY A 426 -6.25 -10.69 -15.26
C GLY A 426 -5.11 -10.08 -14.43
N ILE A 427 -4.07 -9.54 -15.04
CA ILE A 427 -2.95 -8.93 -14.35
C ILE A 427 -3.35 -7.54 -13.90
N LYS A 428 -3.25 -7.29 -12.59
CA LYS A 428 -3.48 -5.97 -12.00
C LYS A 428 -2.67 -4.91 -12.71
N SER A 429 -3.35 -4.04 -13.46
CA SER A 429 -2.70 -2.95 -14.17
C SER A 429 -2.29 -1.84 -13.19
N PHE A 430 -1.43 -0.95 -13.67
CA PHE A 430 -1.08 0.25 -12.92
C PHE A 430 -2.31 1.17 -12.81
N ASN A 431 -2.69 1.52 -11.59
CA ASN A 431 -3.83 2.38 -11.32
C ASN A 431 -3.39 3.86 -11.30
N PHE A 432 -3.68 4.58 -12.36
CA PHE A 432 -3.32 5.99 -12.48
C PHE A 432 -4.09 6.90 -11.52
N ALA A 433 -5.21 6.45 -10.94
CA ALA A 433 -5.94 7.23 -9.94
C ALA A 433 -5.29 7.17 -8.54
N THR A 434 -4.60 6.06 -8.19
CA THR A 434 -4.11 5.80 -6.83
C THR A 434 -2.60 5.67 -6.71
N GLN A 435 -1.90 5.28 -7.81
CA GLN A 435 -0.49 4.86 -7.73
C GLN A 435 0.50 5.84 -8.35
N ILE A 436 0.05 6.80 -9.18
CA ILE A 436 0.96 7.82 -9.69
C ILE A 436 1.47 8.72 -8.57
N LYS A 437 2.66 9.25 -8.79
CA LYS A 437 3.22 10.38 -8.04
C LYS A 437 3.67 11.41 -9.06
N ARG A 438 2.80 12.38 -9.35
CA ARG A 438 3.01 13.40 -10.36
C ARG A 438 2.83 14.78 -9.74
N GLN A 439 3.64 15.73 -10.19
CA GLN A 439 3.55 17.11 -9.73
C GLN A 439 2.20 17.72 -10.12
N PRO A 440 1.46 18.34 -9.18
CA PRO A 440 0.12 18.88 -9.47
C PRO A 440 0.13 20.19 -10.24
N GLY A 441 1.27 20.85 -10.36
CA GLY A 441 1.35 22.17 -10.99
C GLY A 441 0.44 23.17 -10.29
N SER A 442 -0.16 24.07 -11.06
CA SER A 442 -1.02 25.16 -10.52
C SER A 442 -2.26 24.69 -9.73
N THR A 443 -2.60 23.39 -9.70
CA THR A 443 -3.63 22.90 -8.77
C THR A 443 -3.16 22.94 -7.32
N ALA A 444 -1.88 23.17 -7.05
CA ALA A 444 -1.36 23.41 -5.71
C ALA A 444 -1.77 24.78 -5.13
N LYS A 445 -2.01 25.80 -5.97
CA LYS A 445 -2.20 27.19 -5.52
C LYS A 445 -3.31 27.41 -4.49
N PRO A 446 -4.52 26.83 -4.61
CA PRO A 446 -5.52 26.94 -3.55
C PRO A 446 -5.06 26.31 -2.23
N LEU A 447 -4.17 25.30 -2.28
CA LEU A 447 -3.75 24.52 -1.13
C LEU A 447 -2.55 25.10 -0.41
N PHE A 448 -1.58 25.68 -1.15
CA PHE A 448 -0.29 26.14 -0.59
C PHE A 448 -0.23 27.64 -0.41
N ASP A 449 -0.98 28.42 -1.17
CA ASP A 449 -0.84 29.87 -1.23
C ASP A 449 -2.09 30.58 -0.68
N TYR A 450 -3.17 30.54 -1.43
CA TYR A 450 -4.36 31.39 -1.17
C TYR A 450 -5.25 30.85 -0.04
N GLY A 451 -5.44 29.53 0.07
CA GLY A 451 -6.17 28.93 1.18
C GLY A 451 -5.56 29.23 2.54
N PRO A 452 -4.26 28.96 2.73
CA PRO A 452 -3.54 29.39 3.94
C PRO A 452 -3.57 30.90 4.19
N GLY A 453 -3.47 31.71 3.13
CA GLY A 453 -3.54 33.17 3.24
C GLY A 453 -4.89 33.67 3.74
N ILE A 454 -5.99 33.16 3.20
CA ILE A 454 -7.33 33.47 3.68
C ILE A 454 -7.51 32.94 5.12
N GLU A 455 -7.05 31.71 5.41
CA GLU A 455 -7.27 31.10 6.71
C GLU A 455 -6.50 31.80 7.84
N TYR A 456 -5.21 32.04 7.65
CA TYR A 456 -4.32 32.47 8.72
C TYR A 456 -3.99 33.98 8.74
N ASN A 457 -4.07 34.62 7.56
CA ASN A 457 -3.80 36.06 7.43
C ASN A 457 -5.09 36.87 7.19
N ASN A 458 -6.26 36.20 7.18
CA ASN A 458 -7.59 36.81 7.02
C ASN A 458 -7.74 37.62 5.72
N TRP A 459 -7.09 37.17 4.63
CA TRP A 459 -7.22 37.83 3.34
C TRP A 459 -8.65 37.76 2.83
N SER A 460 -9.07 38.84 2.15
CA SER A 460 -10.28 38.85 1.35
C SER A 460 -10.00 38.32 -0.07
N THR A 461 -11.03 38.08 -0.84
CA THR A 461 -10.88 37.80 -2.28
C THR A 461 -10.39 39.02 -3.06
N TYR A 462 -10.45 40.23 -2.44
CA TYR A 462 -9.87 41.49 -2.94
C TYR A 462 -8.38 41.63 -2.62
N GLN A 463 -7.78 40.85 -1.73
CA GLN A 463 -6.36 41.00 -1.40
C GLN A 463 -5.52 41.25 -2.66
N LEU A 464 -4.74 42.37 -2.66
CA LEU A 464 -3.98 42.79 -3.82
C LEU A 464 -2.57 42.15 -3.85
N PHE A 465 -2.18 41.76 -5.06
CA PHE A 465 -0.83 41.25 -5.39
C PHE A 465 -0.32 41.97 -6.64
N ASN A 466 0.93 42.41 -6.62
CA ASN A 466 1.56 42.97 -7.80
C ASN A 466 2.17 41.86 -8.66
N ASP A 467 1.64 41.67 -9.88
CA ASP A 467 2.09 40.71 -10.89
C ASP A 467 3.08 41.39 -11.82
N GLU A 468 4.35 41.42 -11.41
CA GLU A 468 5.49 42.07 -12.05
C GLU A 468 6.70 41.12 -12.07
N PRO A 469 7.80 41.40 -12.83
CA PRO A 469 9.01 40.57 -12.80
C PRO A 469 9.46 40.28 -11.36
N TYR A 470 9.71 38.99 -11.05
CA TYR A 470 9.99 38.56 -9.68
C TYR A 470 10.94 37.34 -9.66
N SER A 471 11.50 37.05 -8.50
CA SER A 471 12.42 35.93 -8.28
C SER A 471 12.14 35.22 -6.99
N TYR A 472 12.49 33.93 -6.94
CA TYR A 472 12.58 33.15 -5.71
C TYR A 472 13.67 33.75 -4.79
N SER A 473 13.64 33.40 -3.51
CA SER A 473 14.64 33.84 -2.54
C SER A 473 16.08 33.46 -2.87
N ASN A 474 16.26 32.42 -3.73
CA ASN A 474 17.58 32.01 -4.24
C ASN A 474 18.05 32.78 -5.48
N GLY A 475 17.33 33.83 -5.91
CA GLY A 475 17.65 34.64 -7.07
C GLY A 475 17.18 34.09 -8.43
N LYS A 476 16.68 32.84 -8.51
CA LYS A 476 16.13 32.29 -9.77
C LYS A 476 14.83 33.02 -10.12
N SER A 477 14.73 33.55 -11.37
CA SER A 477 13.52 34.23 -11.83
C SER A 477 12.34 33.26 -11.97
N ILE A 478 11.13 33.75 -11.66
CA ILE A 478 9.86 33.07 -11.94
C ILE A 478 9.12 33.81 -13.05
N LYS A 479 8.48 33.06 -13.95
CA LYS A 479 7.67 33.63 -15.03
C LYS A 479 6.21 33.14 -14.91
N ASN A 480 5.29 33.98 -15.36
CA ASN A 480 3.94 33.53 -15.60
C ASN A 480 3.87 32.60 -16.81
N TRP A 481 2.82 31.80 -16.90
CA TRP A 481 2.66 30.77 -17.94
C TRP A 481 2.56 31.35 -19.38
N ASP A 482 2.16 32.62 -19.51
CA ASP A 482 2.04 33.36 -20.76
C ASP A 482 3.18 34.37 -20.99
N GLY A 483 4.13 34.46 -20.05
CA GLY A 483 5.22 35.41 -20.08
C GLY A 483 4.82 36.88 -19.79
N GLY A 484 3.54 37.17 -19.64
CA GLY A 484 3.01 38.50 -19.40
C GLY A 484 2.83 38.83 -17.92
N TYR A 485 2.51 40.11 -17.64
CA TYR A 485 2.27 40.66 -16.32
C TYR A 485 0.96 41.47 -16.31
N PHE A 486 0.21 41.37 -15.21
CA PHE A 486 -1.09 42.07 -15.06
C PHE A 486 -1.01 43.29 -14.14
N GLY A 487 0.16 43.59 -13.56
CA GLY A 487 0.30 44.65 -12.57
C GLY A 487 -0.42 44.31 -11.26
N LEU A 488 -1.04 45.31 -10.67
CA LEU A 488 -1.74 45.15 -9.39
C LEU A 488 -3.11 44.49 -9.62
N ILE A 489 -3.29 43.27 -9.11
CA ILE A 489 -4.51 42.46 -9.27
C ILE A 489 -4.99 41.88 -7.95
N THR A 490 -6.30 41.56 -7.90
CA THR A 490 -6.92 40.92 -6.74
C THR A 490 -6.52 39.44 -6.65
N LEU A 491 -6.60 38.84 -5.43
CA LEU A 491 -6.50 37.40 -5.20
C LEU A 491 -7.41 36.63 -6.16
N ARG A 492 -8.66 37.07 -6.32
CA ARG A 492 -9.61 36.49 -7.27
C ARG A 492 -9.02 36.39 -8.67
N ARG A 493 -8.52 37.50 -9.20
CA ARG A 493 -7.92 37.55 -10.54
C ARG A 493 -6.64 36.74 -10.63
N ALA A 494 -5.81 36.81 -9.60
CA ALA A 494 -4.55 36.06 -9.56
C ALA A 494 -4.76 34.54 -9.58
N LEU A 495 -5.68 34.03 -8.77
CA LEU A 495 -5.97 32.59 -8.67
C LEU A 495 -6.78 32.09 -9.88
N SER A 496 -7.82 32.81 -10.33
CA SER A 496 -8.63 32.40 -11.48
C SER A 496 -7.82 32.39 -12.78
N ALA A 497 -6.95 33.38 -13.01
CA ALA A 497 -6.02 33.44 -14.13
C ALA A 497 -4.73 32.62 -13.92
N SER A 498 -4.61 31.94 -12.78
CA SER A 498 -3.50 31.03 -12.47
C SER A 498 -2.11 31.68 -12.54
N ARG A 499 -1.95 32.95 -12.10
CA ARG A 499 -0.66 33.67 -12.13
C ARG A 499 0.35 33.02 -11.21
N ASN A 500 1.60 32.83 -11.66
CA ASN A 500 2.66 32.20 -10.88
C ASN A 500 3.31 33.13 -9.88
N ILE A 501 3.54 34.39 -10.30
CA ILE A 501 4.21 35.38 -9.46
C ILE A 501 3.36 35.77 -8.25
N PRO A 502 2.09 36.12 -8.38
CA PRO A 502 1.22 36.35 -7.23
C PRO A 502 1.10 35.14 -6.30
N ALA A 503 1.14 33.90 -6.83
CA ALA A 503 1.12 32.69 -6.03
C ALA A 503 2.39 32.56 -5.16
N LEU A 504 3.57 32.78 -5.75
CA LEU A 504 4.83 32.80 -5.00
C LEU A 504 4.83 33.89 -3.91
N LYS A 505 4.39 35.12 -4.25
CA LYS A 505 4.26 36.21 -3.27
C LYS A 505 3.28 35.85 -2.15
N ALA A 506 2.17 35.19 -2.45
CA ALA A 506 1.21 34.71 -1.46
C ALA A 506 1.84 33.66 -0.55
N PHE A 507 2.55 32.67 -1.11
CA PHE A 507 3.26 31.65 -0.34
C PHE A 507 4.29 32.27 0.64
N GLN A 508 5.07 33.26 0.19
CA GLN A 508 6.10 33.93 1.00
C GLN A 508 5.50 34.78 2.13
N GLN A 509 4.27 35.30 1.98
CA GLN A 509 3.61 36.12 3.01
C GLN A 509 2.93 35.32 4.11
N VAL A 510 2.77 34.00 3.96
CA VAL A 510 2.18 33.13 4.97
C VAL A 510 3.30 32.37 5.69
N ASP A 511 3.17 32.22 6.99
CA ASP A 511 4.12 31.42 7.77
C ASP A 511 4.21 29.98 7.22
N ASN A 512 5.45 29.56 6.92
CA ASN A 512 5.72 28.25 6.27
C ASN A 512 5.21 27.06 7.09
N SER A 513 5.24 27.16 8.44
CA SER A 513 4.73 26.11 9.32
C SER A 513 3.21 25.99 9.26
N LYS A 514 2.52 27.12 9.08
CA LYS A 514 1.06 27.17 8.87
C LYS A 514 0.66 26.59 7.52
N ILE A 515 1.40 26.91 6.45
CA ILE A 515 1.19 26.29 5.13
C ILE A 515 1.40 24.78 5.24
N LYS A 516 2.50 24.34 5.84
CA LYS A 516 2.80 22.91 6.04
C LYS A 516 1.68 22.22 6.82
N LYS A 517 1.19 22.81 7.90
CA LYS A 517 0.07 22.27 8.68
C LYS A 517 -1.19 22.14 7.83
N PHE A 518 -1.52 23.20 7.06
CA PHE A 518 -2.70 23.23 6.20
C PHE A 518 -2.68 22.09 5.18
N VAL A 519 -1.61 21.96 4.39
CA VAL A 519 -1.50 20.96 3.33
C VAL A 519 -1.41 19.52 3.86
N THR A 520 -0.69 19.31 4.98
CA THR A 520 -0.59 17.98 5.58
C THR A 520 -1.91 17.53 6.21
N SER A 521 -2.70 18.46 6.74
CA SER A 521 -4.04 18.19 7.26
C SER A 521 -5.04 17.84 6.13
N LEU A 522 -4.76 18.24 4.90
CA LEU A 522 -5.49 17.86 3.67
C LEU A 522 -4.97 16.55 3.04
N GLY A 523 -4.14 15.79 3.73
CA GLY A 523 -3.61 14.51 3.25
C GLY A 523 -2.46 14.63 2.24
N ILE A 524 -1.97 15.83 1.91
CA ILE A 524 -0.83 16.06 1.03
C ILE A 524 0.46 16.03 1.84
N LYS A 525 1.46 15.29 1.37
CA LYS A 525 2.76 15.14 2.05
C LYS A 525 3.90 15.56 1.13
N PRO A 526 4.12 16.88 0.98
CA PRO A 526 5.26 17.38 0.21
C PRO A 526 6.57 17.09 0.95
N GLU A 527 7.68 17.07 0.22
CA GLU A 527 9.01 17.05 0.80
C GLU A 527 9.29 18.36 1.58
N ILE A 528 10.18 18.25 2.54
CA ILE A 528 10.65 19.35 3.37
C ILE A 528 12.18 19.41 3.35
N ASP A 529 12.74 20.59 3.54
CA ASP A 529 14.18 20.78 3.67
C ASP A 529 14.73 20.25 5.01
N ALA A 530 16.03 20.35 5.21
CA ALA A 530 16.70 19.91 6.46
C ALA A 530 16.20 20.64 7.71
N ASN A 531 15.61 21.84 7.57
CA ASN A 531 15.05 22.64 8.64
C ASN A 531 13.54 22.36 8.84
N GLY A 532 12.98 21.40 8.12
CA GLY A 532 11.59 21.03 8.20
C GLY A 532 10.61 21.99 7.50
N ARG A 533 11.11 22.84 6.58
CA ARG A 533 10.35 23.86 5.85
C ARG A 533 9.97 23.37 4.45
N LEU A 534 8.87 23.89 3.93
CA LEU A 534 8.45 23.72 2.53
C LEU A 534 9.32 24.62 1.64
N HIS A 535 9.63 24.15 0.42
CA HIS A 535 10.33 24.91 -0.61
C HIS A 535 9.36 25.90 -1.29
N GLU A 536 9.88 27.07 -1.70
CA GLU A 536 9.07 28.08 -2.41
C GLU A 536 8.49 27.59 -3.74
N ALA A 537 9.16 26.61 -4.39
CA ALA A 537 8.67 25.99 -5.63
C ALA A 537 7.34 25.24 -5.43
N HIS A 538 6.98 24.88 -4.18
CA HIS A 538 5.70 24.27 -3.86
C HIS A 538 4.51 25.19 -4.14
N ALA A 539 4.70 26.50 -4.13
CA ALA A 539 3.69 27.48 -4.52
C ALA A 539 3.09 27.22 -5.90
N ILE A 540 3.91 26.73 -6.84
CA ILE A 540 3.46 26.38 -8.19
C ILE A 540 3.33 24.86 -8.41
N GLY A 541 3.38 24.08 -7.33
CA GLY A 541 3.18 22.62 -7.34
C GLY A 541 4.40 21.80 -7.76
N ALA A 542 5.61 22.35 -7.69
CA ALA A 542 6.84 21.64 -7.99
C ALA A 542 7.34 20.89 -6.74
N PHE A 543 6.79 19.71 -6.48
CA PHE A 543 7.20 18.78 -5.40
C PHE A 543 7.04 17.32 -5.87
N THR A 544 7.46 16.35 -5.05
CA THR A 544 7.54 14.91 -5.41
C THR A 544 6.28 14.35 -6.08
N GLY A 545 5.10 14.84 -5.69
CA GLY A 545 3.86 14.57 -6.42
C GLY A 545 2.74 13.95 -5.59
N VAL A 546 1.60 13.89 -6.24
CA VAL A 546 0.30 13.43 -5.74
C VAL A 546 -0.36 12.50 -6.75
N ASN A 547 -1.51 11.96 -6.38
CA ASN A 547 -2.42 11.23 -7.27
C ASN A 547 -3.83 11.86 -7.28
N PRO A 548 -4.70 11.48 -8.23
CA PRO A 548 -6.06 11.99 -8.34
C PRO A 548 -6.89 11.83 -7.06
N VAL A 549 -6.79 10.71 -6.35
CA VAL A 549 -7.52 10.50 -5.09
C VAL A 549 -7.10 11.51 -4.02
N GLN A 550 -5.80 11.77 -3.87
CA GLN A 550 -5.30 12.74 -2.90
C GLN A 550 -5.76 14.16 -3.24
N MET A 551 -5.69 14.54 -4.51
CA MET A 551 -6.13 15.86 -4.96
C MET A 551 -7.63 16.04 -4.81
N ALA A 552 -8.43 15.05 -5.16
CA ALA A 552 -9.88 15.09 -4.95
C ALA A 552 -10.23 15.21 -3.47
N GLY A 553 -9.57 14.43 -2.60
CA GLY A 553 -9.77 14.51 -1.15
C GLY A 553 -9.43 15.88 -0.56
N ALA A 554 -8.32 16.49 -1.01
CA ALA A 554 -7.91 17.82 -0.56
C ALA A 554 -8.92 18.91 -0.99
N TYR A 555 -9.39 18.85 -2.25
CA TYR A 555 -10.33 19.83 -2.79
C TYR A 555 -11.76 19.67 -2.26
N ALA A 556 -12.16 18.46 -1.86
CA ALA A 556 -13.45 18.23 -1.21
C ALA A 556 -13.64 19.10 0.03
N ALA A 557 -12.56 19.48 0.72
CA ALA A 557 -12.61 20.37 1.86
C ALA A 557 -13.11 21.79 1.52
N PHE A 558 -12.91 22.26 0.29
CA PHE A 558 -13.47 23.54 -0.17
C PHE A 558 -14.98 23.47 -0.44
N SER A 559 -15.48 22.26 -0.73
CA SER A 559 -16.90 22.04 -1.02
C SER A 559 -17.76 21.83 0.24
N ASN A 560 -17.17 21.29 1.32
CA ASN A 560 -17.92 20.81 2.50
C ASN A 560 -17.74 21.69 3.76
N GLY A 561 -17.35 22.95 3.61
CA GLY A 561 -17.18 23.87 4.74
C GLY A 561 -15.89 23.69 5.52
N GLY A 562 -14.83 23.13 4.93
CA GLY A 562 -13.49 23.11 5.47
C GLY A 562 -13.07 21.81 6.16
N TYR A 563 -13.76 20.70 5.91
CA TYR A 563 -13.43 19.41 6.49
C TYR A 563 -12.71 18.50 5.50
N TYR A 564 -11.59 17.96 5.90
CA TYR A 564 -10.93 16.87 5.20
C TYR A 564 -11.45 15.53 5.71
N ASN A 565 -11.95 14.72 4.80
CA ASN A 565 -12.29 13.32 5.03
C ASN A 565 -11.29 12.46 4.25
N GLU A 566 -10.60 11.53 4.94
CA GLU A 566 -9.68 10.62 4.24
C GLU A 566 -10.46 9.80 3.21
N PRO A 567 -10.08 9.81 1.91
CA PRO A 567 -10.79 9.08 0.88
C PRO A 567 -10.81 7.56 1.11
N PHE A 568 -11.97 6.92 0.93
CA PHE A 568 -12.14 5.49 1.16
C PHE A 568 -13.17 4.86 0.21
N THR A 569 -12.95 3.59 -0.17
CA THR A 569 -13.86 2.80 -1.01
C THR A 569 -14.74 1.86 -0.21
N VAL A 570 -14.24 1.32 0.91
CA VAL A 570 -14.90 0.26 1.70
C VAL A 570 -15.77 0.89 2.78
N LYS A 571 -17.09 0.70 2.69
CA LYS A 571 -18.06 1.08 3.72
C LYS A 571 -18.00 0.12 4.91
N SER A 572 -18.04 -1.19 4.61
CA SER A 572 -17.91 -2.25 5.60
C SER A 572 -17.53 -3.57 4.93
N PHE A 573 -17.08 -4.52 5.72
CA PHE A 573 -16.93 -5.90 5.26
C PHE A 573 -17.22 -6.91 6.38
N THR A 574 -17.72 -8.08 5.98
CA THR A 574 -18.04 -9.19 6.88
C THR A 574 -17.25 -10.42 6.47
N TYR A 575 -16.63 -11.09 7.44
CA TYR A 575 -15.97 -12.38 7.19
C TYR A 575 -17.04 -13.46 7.02
N ARG A 576 -17.06 -14.18 5.89
CA ARG A 576 -18.05 -15.25 5.64
C ARG A 576 -17.94 -16.41 6.62
N THR A 577 -16.74 -16.65 7.13
CA THR A 577 -16.45 -17.77 8.05
C THR A 577 -16.67 -17.47 9.53
N GLY A 578 -17.19 -16.30 9.91
CA GLY A 578 -17.28 -15.97 11.33
C GLY A 578 -18.14 -14.77 11.69
N GLN A 579 -18.98 -14.29 10.78
CA GLN A 579 -20.00 -13.25 11.01
C GLN A 579 -19.54 -11.94 11.68
N LYS A 580 -18.23 -11.67 11.74
CA LYS A 580 -17.72 -10.41 12.26
C LYS A 580 -17.75 -9.35 11.17
N THR A 581 -18.60 -8.35 11.33
CA THR A 581 -18.61 -7.16 10.49
C THR A 581 -17.62 -6.13 11.01
N VAL A 582 -16.88 -5.53 10.08
CA VAL A 582 -15.97 -4.40 10.32
C VAL A 582 -16.48 -3.22 9.53
N GLU A 583 -16.83 -2.14 10.20
CA GLU A 583 -17.23 -0.89 9.56
C GLU A 583 -16.04 0.03 9.40
N HIS A 584 -16.03 0.78 8.30
CA HIS A 584 -15.06 1.86 8.10
C HIS A 584 -15.39 3.01 9.04
N LYS A 585 -14.38 3.45 9.79
CA LYS A 585 -14.50 4.66 10.63
C LYS A 585 -13.85 5.83 9.89
N ALA A 586 -14.66 6.62 9.20
CA ALA A 586 -14.19 7.81 8.51
C ALA A 586 -13.52 8.78 9.48
N LYS A 587 -12.32 9.23 9.13
CA LYS A 587 -11.61 10.26 9.88
C LYS A 587 -11.93 11.62 9.27
N LYS A 588 -12.73 12.42 9.99
CA LYS A 588 -13.08 13.80 9.63
C LYS A 588 -12.21 14.77 10.42
N THR A 589 -11.53 15.68 9.72
CA THR A 589 -10.64 16.68 10.34
C THR A 589 -11.00 18.06 9.81
N ARG A 590 -11.29 19.02 10.69
CA ARG A 590 -11.45 20.41 10.28
C ARG A 590 -10.07 21.01 9.96
N VAL A 591 -9.88 21.46 8.73
CA VAL A 591 -8.62 22.01 8.24
C VAL A 591 -8.69 23.54 8.12
N MET A 592 -9.82 24.05 7.71
CA MET A 592 -10.07 25.47 7.52
C MET A 592 -11.48 25.88 7.97
N SER A 593 -11.70 27.18 8.09
CA SER A 593 -13.02 27.76 8.34
C SER A 593 -13.93 27.58 7.12
N ASP A 594 -15.24 27.63 7.34
CA ASP A 594 -16.25 27.65 6.27
C ASP A 594 -16.08 28.89 5.39
N ALA A 595 -15.66 30.02 5.99
CA ALA A 595 -15.31 31.23 5.26
C ALA A 595 -14.20 30.99 4.23
N THR A 596 -13.10 30.37 4.64
CA THR A 596 -11.98 30.08 3.74
C THR A 596 -12.40 29.12 2.64
N ALA A 597 -13.13 28.06 2.99
CA ALA A 597 -13.62 27.07 2.04
C ALA A 597 -14.53 27.73 0.96
N PHE A 598 -15.50 28.52 1.39
CA PHE A 598 -16.43 29.22 0.50
C PHE A 598 -15.72 30.26 -0.38
N MET A 599 -14.83 31.07 0.19
CA MET A 599 -14.12 32.11 -0.54
C MET A 599 -13.24 31.51 -1.65
N ILE A 600 -12.52 30.43 -1.37
CA ILE A 600 -11.77 29.70 -2.41
C ILE A 600 -12.70 29.09 -3.44
N ALA A 601 -13.79 28.43 -3.05
CA ALA A 601 -14.78 27.88 -3.99
C ALA A 601 -15.35 28.96 -4.90
N SER A 602 -15.69 30.13 -4.35
CA SER A 602 -16.18 31.28 -5.13
C SER A 602 -15.16 31.77 -6.17
N VAL A 603 -13.88 31.84 -5.86
CA VAL A 603 -12.83 32.23 -6.81
C VAL A 603 -12.66 31.17 -7.90
N LEU A 604 -12.73 29.89 -7.54
CA LEU A 604 -12.54 28.79 -8.49
C LEU A 604 -13.69 28.60 -9.46
N GLN A 605 -14.88 29.21 -9.23
CA GLN A 605 -15.96 29.30 -10.21
C GLN A 605 -15.63 30.23 -11.39
N ASP A 606 -14.68 31.15 -11.21
CA ASP A 606 -14.28 32.12 -12.25
C ASP A 606 -13.16 31.56 -13.16
N VAL A 607 -12.66 30.34 -12.89
CA VAL A 607 -11.64 29.67 -13.74
C VAL A 607 -12.29 29.35 -15.11
N GLN A 608 -11.56 29.67 -16.16
CA GLN A 608 -12.03 29.40 -17.53
C GLN A 608 -11.50 28.04 -18.01
N LEU A 609 -12.44 27.18 -18.45
CA LEU A 609 -12.10 25.92 -19.13
C LEU A 609 -12.45 26.04 -20.62
N THR A 610 -11.67 25.34 -21.44
CA THR A 610 -11.98 25.19 -22.87
C THR A 610 -13.31 24.45 -23.04
N GLY A 611 -14.27 25.06 -23.65
CA GLY A 611 -15.66 24.56 -23.79
C GLY A 611 -16.59 25.00 -22.67
N GLY A 612 -16.13 25.92 -21.82
CA GLY A 612 -16.90 26.53 -20.72
C GLY A 612 -16.82 25.72 -19.41
N MET A 613 -17.07 26.41 -18.32
CA MET A 613 -17.19 25.77 -16.98
C MET A 613 -18.62 25.21 -16.85
N PRO A 614 -18.77 23.93 -16.42
CA PRO A 614 -20.10 23.43 -16.09
C PRO A 614 -20.77 24.26 -14.98
N HIS A 615 -22.08 24.47 -15.10
CA HIS A 615 -22.83 25.29 -14.15
C HIS A 615 -22.69 24.76 -12.70
N ASN A 616 -22.50 25.67 -11.74
CA ASN A 616 -22.30 25.39 -10.32
C ASN A 616 -21.13 24.41 -10.05
N VAL A 617 -20.05 24.51 -10.81
CA VAL A 617 -18.78 23.80 -10.60
C VAL A 617 -17.71 24.84 -10.37
N ALA A 618 -16.83 24.54 -9.42
CA ALA A 618 -15.57 25.22 -9.18
C ALA A 618 -14.42 24.31 -9.61
N ALA A 619 -13.40 24.85 -10.28
CA ALA A 619 -12.31 24.02 -10.76
C ALA A 619 -10.96 24.75 -10.73
N LYS A 620 -9.88 23.97 -10.74
CA LYS A 620 -8.52 24.48 -10.96
C LYS A 620 -7.77 23.56 -11.92
N THR A 621 -7.13 24.17 -12.90
CA THR A 621 -6.25 23.50 -13.84
C THR A 621 -4.80 23.54 -13.38
N GLY A 622 -3.99 22.57 -13.81
CA GLY A 622 -2.55 22.53 -13.59
C GLY A 622 -1.82 21.93 -14.78
N THR A 623 -0.60 22.38 -14.99
CA THR A 623 0.35 21.79 -15.94
C THR A 623 1.73 21.83 -15.31
N THR A 624 2.58 20.86 -15.66
CA THR A 624 3.99 20.83 -15.24
C THR A 624 4.89 20.67 -16.45
N ASN A 625 6.02 21.34 -16.45
CA ASN A 625 7.03 21.21 -17.48
C ASN A 625 8.01 20.10 -17.15
N PHE A 626 8.78 19.65 -18.13
CA PHE A 626 10.01 18.91 -17.89
C PHE A 626 11.09 19.88 -17.35
N ASP A 627 12.05 19.34 -16.62
CA ASP A 627 13.26 20.10 -16.27
C ASP A 627 14.15 20.33 -17.50
N ASP A 628 14.95 21.39 -17.47
CA ASP A 628 15.79 21.81 -18.61
C ASP A 628 16.73 20.68 -19.07
N ILE A 629 17.32 19.92 -18.12
CA ILE A 629 18.22 18.80 -18.43
C ILE A 629 17.50 17.69 -19.21
N THR A 630 16.26 17.40 -18.80
CA THR A 630 15.44 16.39 -19.48
C THR A 630 15.02 16.88 -20.87
N MET A 631 14.64 18.16 -21.00
CA MET A 631 14.27 18.76 -22.29
C MET A 631 15.44 18.71 -23.27
N ASP A 632 16.64 19.10 -22.84
CA ASP A 632 17.84 19.08 -23.66
C ASP A 632 18.24 17.66 -24.07
N LYS A 633 18.25 16.72 -23.09
CA LYS A 633 18.61 15.32 -23.34
C LYS A 633 17.75 14.63 -24.41
N TYR A 634 16.47 14.95 -24.45
CA TYR A 634 15.52 14.34 -25.39
C TYR A 634 15.15 15.27 -26.56
N ASN A 635 15.83 16.40 -26.70
CA ASN A 635 15.57 17.43 -27.73
C ASN A 635 14.07 17.77 -27.83
N MET A 636 13.47 18.11 -26.67
CA MET A 636 12.02 18.36 -26.58
C MET A 636 11.66 19.76 -27.08
N PRO A 637 10.45 19.95 -27.64
CA PRO A 637 9.98 21.29 -28.01
C PRO A 637 9.79 22.16 -26.75
N GLY A 638 10.01 23.47 -26.88
CA GLY A 638 9.95 24.43 -25.76
C GLY A 638 8.58 24.52 -25.03
N ASP A 639 7.50 24.03 -25.66
CA ASP A 639 6.17 23.93 -25.07
C ASP A 639 5.86 22.50 -24.54
N ALA A 640 6.87 21.63 -24.39
CA ALA A 640 6.68 20.31 -23.84
C ALA A 640 6.26 20.36 -22.37
N ILE A 641 5.22 19.62 -22.03
CA ILE A 641 4.74 19.47 -20.67
C ILE A 641 4.67 17.98 -20.29
N ARG A 642 4.84 17.71 -19.01
CA ARG A 642 4.89 16.36 -18.46
C ARG A 642 3.52 15.89 -17.99
N ASP A 643 2.84 16.73 -17.24
CA ASP A 643 1.59 16.40 -16.57
C ASP A 643 0.54 17.48 -16.78
N SER A 644 -0.72 17.06 -16.87
CA SER A 644 -1.86 17.94 -17.05
C SER A 644 -2.97 17.54 -16.07
N TRP A 645 -3.54 18.51 -15.35
CA TRP A 645 -4.47 18.28 -14.26
C TRP A 645 -5.70 19.14 -14.35
N VAL A 646 -6.83 18.58 -13.93
CA VAL A 646 -8.02 19.35 -13.53
C VAL A 646 -8.53 18.75 -12.22
N VAL A 647 -8.79 19.60 -11.25
CA VAL A 647 -9.55 19.23 -10.06
C VAL A 647 -10.75 20.15 -9.98
N GLY A 648 -11.95 19.55 -10.04
CA GLY A 648 -13.18 20.32 -10.02
C GLY A 648 -14.20 19.70 -9.07
N PHE A 649 -15.08 20.54 -8.53
CA PHE A 649 -16.06 20.13 -7.54
C PHE A 649 -17.36 20.92 -7.63
N SER A 650 -18.44 20.26 -7.31
CA SER A 650 -19.73 20.84 -6.93
C SER A 650 -19.86 20.78 -5.40
N ASN A 651 -21.02 21.14 -4.86
CA ASN A 651 -21.28 20.99 -3.42
C ASN A 651 -21.46 19.52 -2.95
N LYS A 652 -21.57 18.55 -3.88
CA LYS A 652 -21.75 17.12 -3.56
C LYS A 652 -20.63 16.22 -4.05
N THR A 653 -20.02 16.55 -5.19
CA THR A 653 -19.05 15.67 -5.86
C THR A 653 -17.76 16.42 -6.16
N THR A 654 -16.63 15.78 -5.88
CA THR A 654 -15.29 16.25 -6.27
C THR A 654 -14.64 15.27 -7.23
N ILE A 655 -14.10 15.77 -8.36
CA ILE A 655 -13.38 15.00 -9.36
C ILE A 655 -11.92 15.47 -9.38
N GLY A 656 -10.98 14.57 -9.10
CA GLY A 656 -9.56 14.77 -9.35
C GLY A 656 -9.14 14.01 -10.59
N MET A 657 -8.50 14.70 -11.55
CA MET A 657 -8.13 14.12 -12.83
C MET A 657 -6.70 14.49 -13.22
N TRP A 658 -5.94 13.48 -13.61
CA TRP A 658 -4.65 13.59 -14.26
C TRP A 658 -4.75 13.08 -15.71
N TYR A 659 -3.99 13.72 -16.63
CA TYR A 659 -3.92 13.38 -18.05
C TYR A 659 -2.46 13.47 -18.51
N GLY A 660 -1.93 12.44 -19.19
CA GLY A 660 -0.56 12.44 -19.65
C GLY A 660 -0.08 11.12 -20.22
N TYR A 661 1.21 11.05 -20.52
CA TYR A 661 1.86 9.80 -20.88
C TYR A 661 2.48 9.12 -19.64
N SER A 662 2.51 7.80 -19.67
CA SER A 662 3.11 7.02 -18.59
C SER A 662 4.62 7.26 -18.50
N GLU A 663 5.30 7.17 -19.63
CA GLU A 663 6.74 7.39 -19.80
C GLU A 663 7.03 8.29 -21.01
N ILE A 664 8.21 8.92 -21.03
CA ILE A 664 8.63 9.82 -22.14
C ILE A 664 8.66 9.09 -23.49
N LYS A 665 9.04 7.80 -23.50
CA LYS A 665 9.06 6.99 -24.73
C LYS A 665 7.66 6.80 -25.36
N ASP A 666 6.59 6.95 -24.57
CA ASP A 666 5.22 6.79 -25.03
C ASP A 666 4.69 8.05 -25.73
N GLY A 667 5.33 9.18 -25.51
CA GLY A 667 4.97 10.46 -26.11
C GLY A 667 5.25 11.66 -25.22
N ILE A 668 5.04 12.85 -25.77
CA ILE A 668 5.20 14.14 -25.10
C ILE A 668 3.95 14.98 -25.33
N LEU A 669 3.42 15.57 -24.25
CA LEU A 669 2.33 16.53 -24.34
C LEU A 669 2.87 17.90 -24.81
N ARG A 670 2.09 18.60 -25.62
CA ARG A 670 2.30 20.00 -26.00
C ARG A 670 1.35 20.87 -25.19
N ASN A 671 1.80 22.03 -24.72
CA ASN A 671 1.05 22.84 -23.75
C ASN A 671 -0.39 23.14 -24.18
N LEU A 672 -0.59 23.84 -25.31
CA LEU A 672 -1.93 24.23 -25.75
C LEU A 672 -2.82 23.03 -26.09
N PRO A 673 -2.39 22.04 -26.91
CA PRO A 673 -3.21 20.85 -27.16
C PRO A 673 -3.58 20.07 -25.90
N ALA A 674 -2.68 19.96 -24.93
CA ALA A 674 -2.97 19.25 -23.66
C ALA A 674 -3.96 20.03 -22.78
N THR A 675 -3.87 21.37 -22.79
CA THR A 675 -4.84 22.22 -22.07
C THR A 675 -6.24 22.03 -22.62
N ILE A 676 -6.40 22.08 -23.94
CA ILE A 676 -7.69 21.85 -24.59
C ILE A 676 -8.20 20.42 -24.31
N ALA A 677 -7.32 19.42 -24.39
CA ALA A 677 -7.70 18.03 -24.19
C ALA A 677 -8.17 17.73 -22.76
N LYS A 678 -7.42 18.18 -21.73
CA LYS A 678 -7.81 17.95 -20.32
C LYS A 678 -9.11 18.65 -19.95
N ASP A 679 -9.32 19.89 -20.44
CA ASP A 679 -10.54 20.64 -20.16
C ASP A 679 -11.77 19.95 -20.78
N LYS A 680 -11.65 19.51 -22.04
CA LYS A 680 -12.69 18.73 -22.72
C LYS A 680 -12.94 17.38 -22.04
N LEU A 681 -11.87 16.71 -21.57
CA LEU A 681 -11.99 15.45 -20.84
C LEU A 681 -12.75 15.63 -19.51
N PHE A 682 -12.43 16.68 -18.75
CA PHE A 682 -13.16 17.01 -17.53
C PHE A 682 -14.64 17.29 -17.82
N ASN A 683 -14.93 18.09 -18.83
CA ASN A 683 -16.31 18.39 -19.24
C ASN A 683 -17.05 17.12 -19.71
N ALA A 684 -16.37 16.20 -20.41
CA ALA A 684 -16.93 14.91 -20.81
C ALA A 684 -17.26 14.03 -19.59
N LEU A 685 -16.41 13.99 -18.57
CA LEU A 685 -16.67 13.28 -17.31
C LEU A 685 -17.95 13.82 -16.63
N VAL A 686 -18.07 15.15 -16.51
CA VAL A 686 -19.26 15.80 -15.94
C VAL A 686 -20.52 15.48 -16.76
N ALA A 687 -20.45 15.59 -18.08
CA ALA A 687 -21.55 15.32 -18.97
C ALA A 687 -22.00 13.86 -19.00
N SER A 688 -21.04 12.92 -18.83
CA SER A 688 -21.29 11.48 -18.80
C SER A 688 -21.85 10.98 -17.46
N GLY A 689 -22.03 11.86 -16.46
CA GLY A 689 -22.66 11.53 -15.19
C GLY A 689 -21.67 11.21 -14.05
N ALA A 690 -20.35 11.44 -14.22
CA ALA A 690 -19.40 11.33 -13.13
C ALA A 690 -19.65 12.37 -12.01
N MET A 691 -20.39 13.42 -12.30
CA MET A 691 -20.91 14.40 -11.35
C MET A 691 -22.42 14.50 -11.49
N GLU A 692 -23.11 14.83 -10.42
CA GLU A 692 -24.59 14.97 -10.44
C GLU A 692 -25.06 16.03 -11.47
N LYS A 693 -26.22 15.77 -12.11
CA LYS A 693 -26.79 16.67 -13.11
C LYS A 693 -27.38 17.94 -12.47
N ASN A 694 -28.10 17.78 -11.37
CA ASN A 694 -28.74 18.85 -10.63
C ASN A 694 -27.82 19.45 -9.57
N ARG A 695 -26.86 20.26 -9.99
CA ARG A 695 -25.89 20.91 -9.09
C ARG A 695 -26.51 22.19 -8.54
N THR A 696 -26.52 22.33 -7.22
CA THR A 696 -26.97 23.54 -6.52
C THR A 696 -25.80 24.52 -6.35
N PRO A 697 -26.06 25.83 -6.26
CA PRO A 697 -25.01 26.82 -5.97
C PRO A 697 -24.30 26.55 -4.64
N PHE A 698 -23.06 26.99 -4.52
CA PHE A 698 -22.37 27.03 -3.23
C PHE A 698 -23.07 28.04 -2.31
N VAL A 699 -23.34 27.63 -1.08
CA VAL A 699 -24.03 28.44 -0.08
C VAL A 699 -23.04 29.33 0.66
N GLN A 700 -23.25 30.63 0.63
CA GLN A 700 -22.45 31.59 1.40
C GLN A 700 -22.74 31.40 2.88
N PRO A 701 -21.72 31.14 3.72
CA PRO A 701 -21.89 31.02 5.17
C PRO A 701 -22.05 32.38 5.85
N ASP A 702 -22.66 32.41 7.03
CA ASP A 702 -22.87 33.63 7.82
C ASP A 702 -21.56 34.31 8.24
N SER A 703 -20.46 33.57 8.20
CA SER A 703 -19.10 34.06 8.49
C SER A 703 -18.50 34.91 7.35
N VAL A 704 -19.18 35.04 6.20
CA VAL A 704 -18.72 35.75 5.00
C VAL A 704 -19.68 36.85 4.62
N VAL A 705 -19.16 38.01 4.23
CA VAL A 705 -19.92 39.11 3.64
C VAL A 705 -19.42 39.41 2.22
N LYS A 706 -20.32 39.79 1.34
CA LYS A 706 -20.01 40.26 -0.01
C LYS A 706 -20.18 41.76 -0.05
N LEU A 707 -19.14 42.50 -0.40
CA LEU A 707 -19.12 43.96 -0.37
C LEU A 707 -18.71 44.55 -1.72
N PRO A 708 -19.31 45.70 -2.14
CA PRO A 708 -18.81 46.46 -3.25
C PRO A 708 -17.55 47.23 -2.83
N ILE A 709 -16.43 46.97 -3.48
CA ILE A 709 -15.15 47.59 -3.19
C ILE A 709 -14.77 48.52 -4.33
N ALA A 710 -14.35 49.75 -4.01
CA ALA A 710 -13.89 50.74 -4.98
C ALA A 710 -12.65 50.19 -5.72
N VAL A 711 -12.69 50.18 -7.05
CA VAL A 711 -11.61 49.66 -7.88
C VAL A 711 -10.32 50.40 -7.60
N GLY A 712 -9.24 49.63 -7.34
CA GLY A 712 -7.88 50.15 -7.08
C GLY A 712 -7.68 50.71 -5.65
N SER A 713 -8.67 50.61 -4.76
CA SER A 713 -8.46 51.04 -3.36
C SER A 713 -7.48 50.14 -2.60
N ASN A 714 -6.53 50.74 -1.89
CA ASN A 714 -5.59 50.03 -1.03
C ASN A 714 -5.28 50.93 0.22
N PRO A 715 -5.75 50.57 1.42
CA PRO A 715 -6.53 49.37 1.79
C PRO A 715 -7.91 49.32 1.12
N PRO A 716 -8.57 48.12 1.10
CA PRO A 716 -9.90 47.99 0.53
C PRO A 716 -10.91 48.96 1.14
N ALA A 717 -11.66 49.70 0.31
CA ALA A 717 -12.69 50.66 0.76
C ALA A 717 -14.01 50.34 0.11
N ILE A 718 -15.11 50.46 0.87
CA ILE A 718 -16.48 50.28 0.33
C ILE A 718 -16.77 51.37 -0.70
N ALA A 719 -17.23 50.97 -1.88
CA ALA A 719 -17.64 51.90 -2.91
C ALA A 719 -19.02 52.50 -2.59
N ASN A 720 -19.06 53.82 -2.32
CA ASN A 720 -20.29 54.56 -2.13
C ASN A 720 -20.84 55.11 -3.46
N SER A 721 -19.99 55.23 -4.48
CA SER A 721 -20.30 55.64 -5.86
C SER A 721 -19.14 55.27 -6.80
N GLY A 722 -19.38 55.22 -8.13
CA GLY A 722 -18.34 54.88 -9.11
C GLY A 722 -18.17 53.40 -9.39
N GLU A 723 -17.06 53.03 -10.04
CA GLU A 723 -16.77 51.63 -10.36
C GLU A 723 -16.49 50.77 -9.11
N ALA A 724 -17.22 49.69 -8.95
CA ALA A 724 -17.11 48.75 -7.85
C ALA A 724 -16.92 47.32 -8.34
N VAL A 725 -16.09 46.59 -7.62
CA VAL A 725 -15.97 45.13 -7.72
C VAL A 725 -16.59 44.50 -6.49
N TYR A 726 -17.35 43.41 -6.67
CA TYR A 726 -17.95 42.71 -5.55
C TYR A 726 -17.06 41.59 -5.09
N GLU A 727 -16.55 41.71 -3.85
CA GLU A 727 -15.60 40.73 -3.28
C GLU A 727 -16.03 40.26 -1.89
N TYR A 728 -15.51 39.09 -1.52
CA TYR A 728 -15.86 38.44 -0.26
C TYR A 728 -14.81 38.71 0.84
N PHE A 729 -15.32 38.91 2.04
CA PHE A 729 -14.54 39.15 3.26
C PHE A 729 -15.03 38.21 4.36
N LYS A 730 -14.12 37.78 5.25
CA LYS A 730 -14.55 37.26 6.54
C LYS A 730 -15.26 38.38 7.29
N LYS A 731 -16.41 38.11 7.89
CA LYS A 731 -17.28 39.12 8.54
C LYS A 731 -16.54 39.98 9.55
N ASP A 732 -15.65 39.38 10.34
CA ASP A 732 -14.87 40.08 11.37
C ASP A 732 -13.70 40.91 10.82
N TYR A 733 -13.38 40.79 9.53
CA TYR A 733 -12.26 41.42 8.84
C TYR A 733 -12.68 42.23 7.64
N GLN A 734 -13.94 42.68 7.57
CA GLN A 734 -14.44 43.56 6.55
C GLN A 734 -13.88 44.96 6.68
N PRO A 735 -13.74 45.75 5.57
CA PRO A 735 -13.35 47.15 5.63
C PRO A 735 -14.36 47.97 6.40
N LYS A 736 -13.86 48.93 7.21
CA LYS A 736 -14.72 49.87 7.91
C LYS A 736 -15.28 50.94 6.93
N ALA A 737 -16.51 51.40 7.16
CA ALA A 737 -17.19 52.35 6.29
C ALA A 737 -16.48 53.72 6.13
N ASP A 738 -15.64 54.13 7.10
CA ASP A 738 -14.98 55.43 7.17
C ASP A 738 -13.54 55.45 6.63
N ALA A 739 -13.02 54.35 6.05
CA ALA A 739 -11.70 54.36 5.43
C ALA A 739 -11.73 55.19 4.13
N ARG A 740 -11.17 56.41 4.13
CA ARG A 740 -10.98 57.22 2.91
C ARG A 740 -10.03 56.47 1.98
N PRO A 741 -10.43 56.11 0.74
CA PRO A 741 -9.56 55.35 -0.14
C PRO A 741 -8.40 56.22 -0.63
N THR A 742 -7.17 55.74 -0.49
CA THR A 742 -6.05 56.23 -1.27
C THR A 742 -6.18 55.57 -2.66
N ILE A 743 -6.65 56.32 -3.64
CA ILE A 743 -6.75 55.90 -5.03
C ILE A 743 -5.30 55.78 -5.53
N VAL A 744 -4.84 54.53 -5.74
CA VAL A 744 -3.58 54.28 -6.46
C VAL A 744 -3.88 54.52 -7.93
N ALA A 745 -3.35 55.60 -8.49
CA ALA A 745 -3.47 55.92 -9.89
C ALA A 745 -3.04 54.73 -10.74
N LYS A 746 -3.86 54.39 -11.77
CA LYS A 746 -3.46 53.40 -12.78
C LYS A 746 -2.12 53.85 -13.40
N PRO A 747 -1.08 52.94 -13.51
CA PRO A 747 0.09 53.20 -14.34
C PRO A 747 -0.25 53.33 -15.81
#